data_c7de780ca34983ff43225cf3f689e652
#
_entry.id   c7de780ca34983ff43225cf3f689e652
#
_cell.length_a   1.000
_cell.length_b   1.000
_cell.length_c   1.000
_cell.angle_alpha   90.00
_cell.angle_beta   90.00
_cell.angle_gamma   90.00
#
_symmetry.space_group_name_H-M   'P 1'
#
loop_
_entity.id
_entity.type
_entity.pdbx_description
1 polymer ?
#
loop_
_entity_poly.entity_id
_entity_poly.type
_entity_poly.pdbx_seq_one_letter_code
_entity_poly.pdbx_strand_id
1 'polypeptide(L)'
;MANGTDSQDRSQNVPGIADLLLAAPEETVRTWVKTVRDVHQVPAPDTEDLEELRSWLVNAITTYGPPIRTCQDLEDEQHPIYREIEERGLRSDPYKFLAFLEPYGLKIRNVDLLPGESVLDACLAYLETERFHEHYLREQERKEEEQRRQREARRNIYITDRRLRDITELSLYALLDANDPPLVFVRGGQLCRVIRDEHGNPVIRVLDKHGVKHVLERVAEYWKFTAKGNQVAISPPDEVVLDLMEIPDLPLPPLAGIIECPTLLETNEIVNTPGYIPDLRLFYAPLGDLKVDIPEKPTTGDIKDSIELLNEIFIDFPFDSEASRANTIGALCTAVLRPAIGDCCPMVLLDKPQMGTGASIIADVISLVASGRCAGMMTAPVREEEWKKAILSILFLGRSVVVVDNIEGTLRSAALASVLTARTHTDRVLGRSEMLTMENNAVWIGTGNNIQLGGDMARRCYWIRMDAQSSRPWQRPPEDFRHPDLRAWVISERDRILSAILTLARAWILAGKPDPRTLPPMGSYERWRLMIGGIMEFSGVRDFLGNLEEMYSEADTETPQWEGFLEAWYHIWRDNPVKVGDINRRLELETDPDFIDKVKLLEALPDAFSESFGKKRSFVRILGKALSTRKGRVYPNGYSLKRAGIRHQAVTWIVTKKGEFGSYREFRWADPEGGKKLLPQERLPITPQNSQTPTLEKGDQDDES
;
A
#
# COMPACT_ATOMS: atom_id res chain seq x y z
N MET A 1 -59.59 -27.72 -1.05
CA MET A 1 -59.13 -29.11 -1.07
C MET A 1 -57.68 -29.16 -1.44
N ALA A 2 -56.92 -29.81 -0.61
CA ALA A 2 -55.51 -30.18 -0.72
C ALA A 2 -54.47 -29.06 -0.73
N ASN A 3 -54.03 -28.75 0.47
CA ASN A 3 -52.77 -28.10 0.78
C ASN A 3 -51.60 -29.06 0.51
N GLY A 4 -50.71 -28.71 -0.39
CA GLY A 4 -49.39 -29.29 -0.54
C GLY A 4 -48.41 -28.42 0.19
N THR A 5 -47.97 -28.82 1.37
CA THR A 5 -46.85 -28.21 2.11
C THR A 5 -45.58 -28.70 1.49
N ASP A 6 -44.92 -27.80 0.78
CA ASP A 6 -43.57 -27.95 0.27
C ASP A 6 -42.63 -27.75 1.45
N SER A 7 -42.17 -28.85 2.04
CA SER A 7 -41.08 -28.86 3.01
C SER A 7 -39.76 -28.75 2.24
N GLN A 8 -39.33 -27.53 1.98
CA GLN A 8 -37.96 -27.28 1.51
C GLN A 8 -36.96 -27.67 2.61
N ASP A 9 -36.24 -28.70 2.26
CA ASP A 9 -35.05 -29.25 2.91
C ASP A 9 -34.06 -28.14 3.28
N ARG A 10 -34.04 -27.73 4.55
CA ARG A 10 -32.99 -26.91 5.13
C ARG A 10 -31.92 -27.81 5.70
N SER A 11 -31.19 -28.52 4.85
CA SER A 11 -29.89 -29.04 5.22
C SER A 11 -28.89 -27.86 5.29
N GLN A 12 -28.98 -27.08 6.35
CA GLN A 12 -27.90 -26.18 6.71
C GLN A 12 -26.67 -27.04 7.03
N ASN A 13 -25.59 -26.84 6.28
CA ASN A 13 -24.24 -27.36 6.53
C ASN A 13 -23.90 -27.12 8.00
N VAL A 14 -24.01 -28.16 8.83
CA VAL A 14 -23.44 -28.14 10.18
C VAL A 14 -21.91 -28.27 9.98
N PRO A 15 -21.11 -27.31 10.43
CA PRO A 15 -19.65 -27.42 10.30
C PRO A 15 -19.19 -28.75 10.88
N GLY A 16 -18.31 -29.45 10.17
CA GLY A 16 -17.70 -30.66 10.69
C GLY A 16 -16.84 -30.37 11.92
N ILE A 17 -16.55 -31.39 12.73
CA ILE A 17 -15.64 -31.25 13.90
C ILE A 17 -14.34 -30.55 13.50
N ALA A 18 -13.81 -30.82 12.30
CA ALA A 18 -12.63 -30.17 11.76
C ALA A 18 -12.77 -28.65 11.63
N ASP A 19 -13.91 -28.17 11.11
CA ASP A 19 -14.19 -26.73 10.92
C ASP A 19 -14.33 -26.00 12.25
N LEU A 20 -14.96 -26.65 13.24
CA LEU A 20 -15.10 -26.09 14.59
C LEU A 20 -13.75 -25.99 15.31
N LEU A 21 -12.88 -26.96 15.12
CA LEU A 21 -11.53 -26.97 15.72
C LEU A 21 -10.59 -25.97 15.05
N LEU A 22 -10.74 -25.74 13.74
CA LEU A 22 -9.98 -24.73 13.02
C LEU A 22 -10.34 -23.31 13.48
N ALA A 23 -11.61 -23.09 13.89
CA ALA A 23 -12.09 -21.79 14.38
C ALA A 23 -11.94 -21.60 15.90
N ALA A 24 -11.53 -22.64 16.64
CA ALA A 24 -11.49 -22.58 18.12
C ALA A 24 -10.39 -21.64 18.61
N PRO A 25 -10.60 -20.89 19.74
CA PRO A 25 -9.58 -20.08 20.39
C PRO A 25 -8.35 -20.91 20.81
N GLU A 26 -7.18 -20.27 20.87
CA GLU A 26 -5.92 -20.94 21.21
C GLU A 26 -5.98 -21.72 22.51
N GLU A 27 -6.54 -21.13 23.57
CA GLU A 27 -6.67 -21.78 24.88
C GLU A 27 -7.51 -23.06 24.79
N THR A 28 -8.56 -23.04 23.99
CA THR A 28 -9.43 -24.20 23.73
C THR A 28 -8.63 -25.30 23.02
N VAL A 29 -7.89 -24.97 21.97
CA VAL A 29 -7.07 -25.95 21.23
C VAL A 29 -6.03 -26.60 22.14
N ARG A 30 -5.31 -25.84 22.94
CA ARG A 30 -4.30 -26.35 23.89
C ARG A 30 -4.91 -27.28 24.94
N THR A 31 -6.04 -26.91 25.50
CA THR A 31 -6.81 -27.75 26.43
C THR A 31 -7.21 -29.07 25.78
N TRP A 32 -7.68 -29.03 24.55
CA TRP A 32 -8.08 -30.21 23.80
C TRP A 32 -6.95 -31.15 23.47
N VAL A 33 -5.82 -30.62 23.04
CA VAL A 33 -4.60 -31.40 22.75
C VAL A 33 -4.21 -32.19 24.02
N LYS A 34 -4.22 -31.54 25.18
CA LYS A 34 -3.95 -32.20 26.48
C LYS A 34 -4.98 -33.29 26.76
N THR A 35 -6.26 -33.00 26.61
CA THR A 35 -7.34 -33.93 26.91
C THR A 35 -7.30 -35.16 25.96
N VAL A 36 -7.17 -34.95 24.66
CA VAL A 36 -7.09 -36.05 23.69
C VAL A 36 -5.85 -36.92 23.92
N ARG A 37 -4.72 -36.28 24.24
CA ARG A 37 -3.48 -36.98 24.63
C ARG A 37 -3.69 -37.86 25.85
N ASP A 38 -4.31 -37.29 26.89
CA ASP A 38 -4.45 -37.97 28.18
C ASP A 38 -5.52 -39.07 28.13
N VAL A 39 -6.62 -38.86 27.40
CA VAL A 39 -7.70 -39.86 27.24
C VAL A 39 -7.28 -41.04 26.36
N HIS A 40 -6.64 -40.75 25.24
CA HIS A 40 -6.24 -41.79 24.27
C HIS A 40 -4.80 -42.31 24.47
N GLN A 41 -4.05 -41.71 25.44
CA GLN A 41 -2.65 -42.04 25.74
C GLN A 41 -1.75 -42.00 24.49
N VAL A 42 -1.97 -41.01 23.64
CA VAL A 42 -1.21 -40.79 22.39
C VAL A 42 -0.23 -39.64 22.56
N PRO A 43 0.95 -39.69 21.94
CA PRO A 43 1.90 -38.60 22.05
C PRO A 43 1.36 -37.36 21.28
N ALA A 44 1.33 -36.21 21.93
CA ALA A 44 1.07 -34.93 21.30
C ALA A 44 2.37 -34.28 20.82
N PRO A 45 2.36 -33.46 19.77
CA PRO A 45 3.53 -32.73 19.32
C PRO A 45 4.01 -31.76 20.38
N ASP A 46 5.33 -31.67 20.54
CA ASP A 46 5.98 -30.70 21.45
C ASP A 46 6.23 -29.40 20.65
N THR A 47 5.18 -28.66 20.40
CA THR A 47 5.20 -27.44 19.58
C THR A 47 4.34 -26.35 20.22
N GLU A 48 4.72 -25.08 20.03
CA GLU A 48 3.90 -23.91 20.34
C GLU A 48 3.06 -23.44 19.13
N ASP A 49 3.31 -24.00 17.94
CA ASP A 49 2.58 -23.64 16.72
C ASP A 49 1.13 -24.13 16.78
N LEU A 50 0.22 -23.19 16.78
CA LEU A 50 -1.22 -23.42 16.90
C LEU A 50 -1.79 -24.20 15.71
N GLU A 51 -1.29 -24.00 14.49
CA GLU A 51 -1.75 -24.71 13.30
C GLU A 51 -1.31 -26.16 13.30
N GLU A 52 -0.11 -26.45 13.79
CA GLU A 52 0.37 -27.80 13.98
C GLU A 52 -0.43 -28.55 15.04
N LEU A 53 -0.75 -27.88 16.16
CA LEU A 53 -1.61 -28.42 17.22
C LEU A 53 -3.03 -28.71 16.70
N ARG A 54 -3.61 -27.83 15.89
CA ARG A 54 -4.94 -28.03 15.29
C ARG A 54 -4.95 -29.22 14.34
N SER A 55 -3.95 -29.29 13.46
CA SER A 55 -3.82 -30.38 12.50
C SER A 55 -3.67 -31.73 13.19
N TRP A 56 -2.83 -31.79 14.23
CA TRP A 56 -2.68 -33.00 15.03
C TRP A 56 -4.00 -33.38 15.71
N LEU A 57 -4.72 -32.40 16.30
CA LEU A 57 -5.96 -32.61 17.02
C LEU A 57 -7.06 -33.15 16.11
N VAL A 58 -7.22 -32.60 14.90
CA VAL A 58 -8.18 -33.10 13.89
C VAL A 58 -7.83 -34.56 13.52
N ASN A 59 -6.57 -34.86 13.28
CA ASN A 59 -6.11 -36.20 12.97
C ASN A 59 -6.33 -37.19 14.14
N ALA A 60 -6.01 -36.77 15.36
CA ALA A 60 -6.19 -37.60 16.54
C ALA A 60 -7.66 -37.94 16.81
N ILE A 61 -8.56 -36.93 16.73
CA ILE A 61 -10.00 -37.14 16.90
C ILE A 61 -10.58 -37.99 15.77
N THR A 62 -10.12 -37.80 14.53
CA THR A 62 -10.56 -38.62 13.40
C THR A 62 -10.12 -40.09 13.55
N THR A 63 -8.95 -40.33 14.12
CA THR A 63 -8.36 -41.67 14.23
C THR A 63 -8.87 -42.42 15.47
N TYR A 64 -8.94 -41.75 16.61
CA TYR A 64 -9.24 -42.36 17.91
C TYR A 64 -10.64 -42.09 18.44
N GLY A 65 -11.36 -41.17 17.79
CA GLY A 65 -12.67 -40.67 18.19
C GLY A 65 -12.58 -39.51 19.19
N PRO A 66 -13.73 -38.91 19.54
CA PRO A 66 -13.81 -37.84 20.50
C PRO A 66 -13.40 -38.33 21.90
N PRO A 67 -12.80 -37.45 22.75
CA PRO A 67 -12.37 -37.84 24.08
C PRO A 67 -13.52 -38.16 25.04
N ILE A 68 -14.73 -37.70 24.75
CA ILE A 68 -15.96 -38.03 25.51
C ILE A 68 -16.78 -38.96 24.63
N ARG A 69 -17.09 -40.17 25.12
CA ARG A 69 -17.87 -41.18 24.38
C ARG A 69 -19.19 -41.50 25.04
N THR A 70 -19.25 -41.38 26.37
CA THR A 70 -20.43 -41.68 27.19
C THR A 70 -20.57 -40.65 28.30
N CYS A 71 -21.75 -40.58 28.94
CA CYS A 71 -21.96 -39.72 30.10
C CYS A 71 -21.17 -40.16 31.32
N GLN A 72 -20.80 -41.42 31.39
CA GLN A 72 -19.93 -41.90 32.46
C GLN A 72 -18.57 -41.18 32.43
N ASP A 73 -18.08 -40.78 31.25
CA ASP A 73 -16.85 -40.01 31.10
C ASP A 73 -16.93 -38.61 31.76
N LEU A 74 -18.15 -38.04 31.89
CA LEU A 74 -18.39 -36.75 32.54
C LEU A 74 -18.58 -36.90 34.09
N GLU A 75 -18.79 -38.12 34.56
CA GLU A 75 -19.00 -38.45 35.96
C GLU A 75 -17.82 -39.24 36.57
N ASP A 76 -16.92 -39.74 35.74
CA ASP A 76 -15.74 -40.48 36.19
C ASP A 76 -14.68 -39.49 36.74
N GLU A 77 -14.48 -39.48 38.05
CA GLU A 77 -13.49 -38.63 38.72
C GLU A 77 -12.04 -38.86 38.23
N GLN A 78 -11.77 -39.99 37.59
CA GLN A 78 -10.46 -40.29 37.02
C GLN A 78 -10.31 -39.79 35.62
N HIS A 79 -11.43 -39.45 34.93
CA HIS A 79 -11.40 -38.94 33.56
C HIS A 79 -10.83 -37.52 33.52
N PRO A 80 -9.90 -37.21 32.60
CA PRO A 80 -9.29 -35.89 32.51
C PRO A 80 -10.28 -34.73 32.38
N ILE A 81 -11.37 -34.95 31.66
CA ILE A 81 -12.45 -33.95 31.45
C ILE A 81 -13.22 -33.67 32.75
N TYR A 82 -13.46 -34.67 33.60
CA TYR A 82 -14.12 -34.46 34.86
C TYR A 82 -13.36 -33.45 35.71
N ARG A 83 -12.02 -33.61 35.81
CA ARG A 83 -11.17 -32.67 36.55
C ARG A 83 -11.19 -31.27 35.98
N GLU A 84 -11.14 -31.13 34.67
CA GLU A 84 -11.22 -29.83 33.97
C GLU A 84 -12.55 -29.12 34.21
N ILE A 85 -13.67 -29.87 34.22
CA ILE A 85 -14.99 -29.36 34.54
C ILE A 85 -15.07 -28.87 36.02
N GLU A 86 -14.50 -29.63 36.94
CA GLU A 86 -14.47 -29.25 38.36
C GLU A 86 -13.55 -28.08 38.60
N GLU A 87 -12.32 -28.10 38.09
CA GLU A 87 -11.33 -27.02 38.24
C GLU A 87 -11.85 -25.68 37.73
N ARG A 88 -12.63 -25.68 36.66
CA ARG A 88 -13.23 -24.48 36.07
C ARG A 88 -14.59 -24.12 36.69
N GLY A 89 -15.13 -24.93 37.58
CA GLY A 89 -16.43 -24.70 38.21
C GLY A 89 -17.60 -24.70 37.21
N LEU A 90 -17.48 -25.44 36.11
CA LEU A 90 -18.44 -25.39 35.00
C LEU A 90 -19.80 -26.00 35.36
N ARG A 91 -19.86 -26.91 36.37
CA ARG A 91 -21.14 -27.53 36.81
C ARG A 91 -22.10 -26.54 37.45
N SER A 92 -21.61 -25.40 37.95
CA SER A 92 -22.44 -24.36 38.55
C SER A 92 -23.08 -23.39 37.53
N ASP A 93 -22.59 -23.43 36.27
CA ASP A 93 -23.05 -22.53 35.19
C ASP A 93 -23.34 -23.36 33.92
N PRO A 94 -24.58 -23.75 33.67
CA PRO A 94 -24.96 -24.58 32.53
C PRO A 94 -24.52 -24.00 31.17
N TYR A 95 -24.44 -22.68 31.06
CA TYR A 95 -24.07 -22.03 29.80
C TYR A 95 -22.55 -22.12 29.54
N LYS A 96 -21.74 -21.96 30.59
CA LYS A 96 -20.30 -22.17 30.49
C LYS A 96 -19.95 -23.63 30.24
N PHE A 97 -20.70 -24.53 30.87
CA PHE A 97 -20.58 -25.97 30.66
C PHE A 97 -20.90 -26.34 29.20
N LEU A 98 -21.97 -25.82 28.64
CA LEU A 98 -22.34 -26.04 27.25
C LEU A 98 -21.34 -25.40 26.29
N ALA A 99 -20.91 -24.16 26.54
CA ALA A 99 -19.87 -23.49 25.74
C ALA A 99 -18.52 -24.23 25.80
N PHE A 100 -18.21 -24.88 26.91
CA PHE A 100 -17.05 -25.76 27.05
C PHE A 100 -17.18 -27.04 26.23
N LEU A 101 -18.40 -27.58 26.09
CA LEU A 101 -18.68 -28.81 25.32
C LEU A 101 -18.95 -28.55 23.83
N GLU A 102 -19.36 -27.32 23.45
CA GLU A 102 -19.70 -26.94 22.08
C GLU A 102 -18.56 -27.20 21.06
N PRO A 103 -17.31 -26.88 21.34
CA PRO A 103 -16.20 -27.20 20.47
C PRO A 103 -16.01 -28.72 20.25
N TYR A 104 -16.53 -29.57 21.17
CA TYR A 104 -16.49 -31.02 21.02
C TYR A 104 -17.55 -31.56 20.04
N GLY A 105 -18.27 -30.67 19.31
CA GLY A 105 -19.35 -31.08 18.42
C GLY A 105 -20.53 -31.65 19.18
N LEU A 106 -20.56 -31.44 20.49
CA LEU A 106 -21.56 -31.99 21.41
C LEU A 106 -22.69 -30.99 21.56
N LYS A 107 -23.76 -31.19 20.81
CA LYS A 107 -25.07 -30.56 21.06
C LYS A 107 -25.85 -31.45 22.02
N ILE A 108 -26.03 -30.99 23.28
CA ILE A 108 -26.66 -31.79 24.33
C ILE A 108 -28.15 -31.80 24.24
N ARG A 109 -28.75 -32.96 24.09
CA ARG A 109 -30.19 -33.21 24.34
C ARG A 109 -30.34 -33.84 25.73
N ASN A 110 -31.42 -33.67 26.37
CA ASN A 110 -31.84 -34.04 27.72
C ASN A 110 -31.02 -35.10 28.49
N VAL A 111 -30.86 -34.85 29.80
CA VAL A 111 -29.89 -35.44 30.72
C VAL A 111 -30.26 -36.84 31.25
N ASP A 112 -31.38 -37.43 30.84
CA ASP A 112 -31.71 -38.82 31.24
C ASP A 112 -31.11 -39.81 30.23
N LEU A 113 -29.89 -40.20 30.48
CA LEU A 113 -29.18 -41.17 29.64
C LEU A 113 -29.53 -42.59 29.98
N LEU A 114 -29.93 -43.34 29.00
CA LEU A 114 -30.02 -44.79 29.12
C LEU A 114 -28.61 -45.42 29.09
N PRO A 115 -28.36 -46.47 29.85
CA PRO A 115 -27.05 -47.12 29.86
C PRO A 115 -26.65 -47.59 28.46
N GLY A 116 -25.57 -47.02 27.92
CA GLY A 116 -25.03 -47.36 26.59
C GLY A 116 -25.33 -46.33 25.48
N GLU A 117 -26.05 -45.26 25.78
CA GLU A 117 -26.27 -44.17 24.85
C GLU A 117 -25.04 -43.28 24.72
N SER A 118 -24.71 -42.87 23.50
CA SER A 118 -23.54 -42.01 23.30
C SER A 118 -23.78 -40.62 23.88
N VAL A 119 -22.80 -40.02 24.54
CA VAL A 119 -22.90 -38.66 25.07
C VAL A 119 -23.25 -37.69 23.98
N LEU A 120 -22.83 -37.96 22.74
CA LEU A 120 -23.18 -37.17 21.58
C LEU A 120 -24.68 -37.12 21.34
N ASP A 121 -25.36 -38.31 21.37
CA ASP A 121 -26.80 -38.39 21.13
C ASP A 121 -27.60 -37.76 22.28
N ALA A 122 -27.13 -37.89 23.49
CA ALA A 122 -27.75 -37.28 24.66
C ALA A 122 -27.52 -35.77 24.73
N CYS A 123 -26.32 -35.31 24.35
CA CYS A 123 -26.02 -33.90 24.20
C CYS A 123 -26.82 -33.24 23.08
N LEU A 124 -27.01 -33.95 21.95
CA LEU A 124 -27.89 -33.53 20.87
C LEU A 124 -29.37 -33.47 21.33
N ALA A 125 -29.79 -34.45 22.17
CA ALA A 125 -31.13 -34.51 22.71
C ALA A 125 -31.48 -33.38 23.71
N TYR A 126 -30.52 -32.89 24.50
CA TYR A 126 -30.74 -31.82 25.47
C TYR A 126 -30.88 -30.43 24.86
N LEU A 127 -30.07 -30.11 23.81
CA LEU A 127 -30.21 -28.83 23.09
C LEU A 127 -31.43 -28.71 22.21
N GLU A 128 -32.04 -29.85 21.84
CA GLU A 128 -33.35 -29.87 21.15
C GLU A 128 -34.54 -29.84 22.12
N THR A 129 -34.33 -29.84 23.45
CA THR A 129 -35.47 -29.62 24.34
C THR A 129 -36.04 -28.21 24.13
N GLU A 130 -37.34 -28.14 23.85
CA GLU A 130 -38.08 -26.88 23.66
C GLU A 130 -37.79 -25.86 24.75
N ARG A 131 -37.55 -26.28 26.00
CA ARG A 131 -37.23 -25.36 27.12
C ARG A 131 -35.90 -24.66 27.04
N PHE A 132 -34.82 -25.32 26.60
CA PHE A 132 -33.51 -24.70 26.51
C PHE A 132 -33.45 -23.80 25.28
N HIS A 133 -33.98 -24.31 24.17
CA HIS A 133 -34.08 -23.54 22.94
C HIS A 133 -34.95 -22.30 23.12
N GLU A 134 -36.12 -22.45 23.76
CA GLU A 134 -36.97 -21.32 24.10
C GLU A 134 -36.31 -20.33 25.06
N HIS A 135 -35.58 -20.80 26.09
CA HIS A 135 -34.90 -19.91 27.01
C HIS A 135 -33.72 -19.14 26.31
N TYR A 136 -32.94 -19.82 25.49
CA TYR A 136 -31.87 -19.22 24.71
C TYR A 136 -32.42 -18.19 23.71
N LEU A 137 -33.46 -18.55 22.97
CA LEU A 137 -34.09 -17.62 22.03
C LEU A 137 -34.71 -16.41 22.76
N ARG A 138 -35.41 -16.63 23.88
CA ARG A 138 -35.99 -15.54 24.70
C ARG A 138 -34.88 -14.62 25.26
N GLU A 139 -33.72 -15.14 25.62
CA GLU A 139 -32.61 -14.31 26.10
C GLU A 139 -31.96 -13.54 24.96
N GLN A 140 -31.82 -14.12 23.78
CA GLN A 140 -31.34 -13.40 22.59
C GLN A 140 -32.38 -12.34 22.18
N GLU A 141 -33.67 -12.67 22.10
CA GLU A 141 -34.71 -11.69 21.82
C GLU A 141 -34.76 -10.56 22.84
N ARG A 142 -34.52 -10.85 24.14
CA ARG A 142 -34.46 -9.84 25.17
C ARG A 142 -33.24 -8.92 25.00
N LYS A 143 -32.06 -9.47 24.66
CA LYS A 143 -30.86 -8.70 24.37
C LYS A 143 -31.03 -7.84 23.12
N GLU A 144 -31.61 -8.40 22.06
CA GLU A 144 -31.93 -7.68 20.84
C GLU A 144 -32.97 -6.59 21.08
N GLU A 145 -34.00 -6.87 21.86
CA GLU A 145 -35.03 -5.89 22.23
C GLU A 145 -34.44 -4.78 23.12
N GLU A 146 -33.56 -5.11 24.06
CA GLU A 146 -32.89 -4.13 24.88
C GLU A 146 -31.90 -3.26 24.06
N GLN A 147 -31.15 -3.86 23.13
CA GLN A 147 -30.33 -3.15 22.17
C GLN A 147 -31.18 -2.27 21.26
N ARG A 148 -32.33 -2.79 20.77
CA ARG A 148 -33.27 -2.03 19.95
C ARG A 148 -33.83 -0.84 20.73
N ARG A 149 -34.27 -1.03 21.97
CA ARG A 149 -34.76 0.04 22.86
C ARG A 149 -33.67 1.08 23.14
N GLN A 150 -32.41 0.65 23.34
CA GLN A 150 -31.29 1.57 23.52
C GLN A 150 -30.99 2.37 22.24
N ARG A 151 -31.05 1.71 21.07
CA ARG A 151 -30.92 2.39 19.77
C ARG A 151 -32.06 3.37 19.52
N GLU A 152 -33.30 2.98 19.80
CA GLU A 152 -34.47 3.87 19.69
C GLU A 152 -34.38 5.06 20.67
N ALA A 153 -33.93 4.83 21.91
CA ALA A 153 -33.72 5.90 22.88
C ALA A 153 -32.64 6.89 22.45
N ARG A 154 -31.57 6.40 21.81
CA ARG A 154 -30.50 7.24 21.24
C ARG A 154 -30.94 8.03 20.01
N ARG A 155 -31.91 7.51 19.25
CA ARG A 155 -32.48 8.21 18.07
C ARG A 155 -33.37 9.37 18.44
N ASN A 156 -34.01 9.38 19.63
CA ASN A 156 -34.84 10.47 20.10
C ASN A 156 -34.04 11.44 20.96
N ILE A 157 -33.64 12.56 20.40
CA ILE A 157 -32.78 13.55 21.02
C ILE A 157 -33.57 14.77 21.47
N TYR A 158 -33.75 14.93 22.79
CA TYR A 158 -34.40 16.10 23.37
C TYR A 158 -33.38 17.19 23.66
N ILE A 159 -33.57 18.39 23.12
CA ILE A 159 -32.62 19.49 23.25
C ILE A 159 -32.93 20.45 24.42
N THR A 160 -34.16 20.46 24.93
CA THR A 160 -34.58 21.38 26.00
C THR A 160 -33.83 21.02 27.31
N ASP A 161 -33.25 22.02 27.96
CA ASP A 161 -32.52 21.94 29.22
C ASP A 161 -31.26 21.00 29.21
N ARG A 162 -30.72 20.76 28.00
CA ARG A 162 -29.46 20.02 27.81
C ARG A 162 -28.32 20.90 27.34
N ARG A 163 -27.11 20.56 27.71
CA ARG A 163 -25.89 21.23 27.23
C ARG A 163 -25.63 20.81 25.78
N LEU A 164 -25.04 21.72 25.02
CA LEU A 164 -24.65 21.45 23.63
C LEU A 164 -23.83 20.13 23.52
N ARG A 165 -22.81 19.97 24.35
CA ARG A 165 -21.98 18.77 24.39
C ARG A 165 -22.79 17.47 24.48
N ASP A 166 -23.76 17.44 25.39
CA ASP A 166 -24.55 16.23 25.66
C ASP A 166 -25.45 15.90 24.46
N ILE A 167 -25.94 16.94 23.75
CA ILE A 167 -26.72 16.77 22.52
C ILE A 167 -25.83 16.31 21.38
N THR A 168 -24.62 16.87 21.24
CA THR A 168 -23.64 16.46 20.24
C THR A 168 -23.19 15.02 20.43
N GLU A 169 -22.91 14.59 21.66
CA GLU A 169 -22.60 13.20 21.98
C GLU A 169 -23.72 12.22 21.60
N LEU A 170 -24.98 12.55 21.91
CA LEU A 170 -26.13 11.74 21.52
C LEU A 170 -26.26 11.68 19.99
N SER A 171 -26.04 12.79 19.31
CA SER A 171 -26.06 12.87 17.84
C SER A 171 -24.96 12.02 17.22
N LEU A 172 -23.78 12.03 17.82
CA LEU A 172 -22.66 11.17 17.40
C LEU A 172 -22.98 9.67 17.60
N TYR A 173 -23.53 9.32 18.76
CA TYR A 173 -23.96 7.93 19.01
C TYR A 173 -25.03 7.46 18.03
N ALA A 174 -26.02 8.31 17.72
CA ALA A 174 -27.05 7.98 16.74
C ALA A 174 -26.45 7.81 15.35
N LEU A 175 -25.45 8.63 14.99
CA LEU A 175 -24.71 8.50 13.72
C LEU A 175 -23.92 7.19 13.68
N LEU A 176 -23.20 6.84 14.75
CA LEU A 176 -22.42 5.62 14.83
C LEU A 176 -23.30 4.36 14.75
N ASP A 177 -24.40 4.34 15.50
CA ASP A 177 -25.37 3.24 15.49
C ASP A 177 -26.01 3.02 14.11
N ALA A 178 -26.16 4.10 13.32
CA ALA A 178 -26.74 4.03 11.98
C ALA A 178 -25.69 3.84 10.87
N ASN A 179 -24.41 3.87 11.21
CA ASN A 179 -23.31 3.76 10.24
C ASN A 179 -22.80 2.33 10.07
N ASP A 180 -23.66 1.35 10.13
CA ASP A 180 -23.39 -0.07 9.88
C ASP A 180 -24.44 -0.61 8.89
N PRO A 181 -24.05 -0.94 7.62
CA PRO A 181 -22.70 -0.82 7.04
C PRO A 181 -22.24 0.64 6.89
N PRO A 182 -20.92 0.91 6.89
CA PRO A 182 -20.40 2.26 6.87
C PRO A 182 -20.78 3.05 5.61
N LEU A 183 -21.41 4.21 5.80
CA LEU A 183 -21.82 5.15 4.77
C LEU A 183 -21.18 6.55 4.96
N VAL A 184 -20.82 6.88 6.19
CA VAL A 184 -20.13 8.13 6.56
C VAL A 184 -18.73 7.79 7.07
N PHE A 185 -17.76 8.54 6.60
CA PHE A 185 -16.34 8.29 6.83
C PHE A 185 -15.64 9.58 7.23
N VAL A 186 -14.41 9.43 7.76
CA VAL A 186 -13.47 10.54 7.97
C VAL A 186 -12.36 10.47 6.93
N ARG A 187 -12.09 11.59 6.24
CA ARG A 187 -10.99 11.73 5.30
C ARG A 187 -10.29 13.08 5.49
N GLY A 188 -9.01 13.06 5.82
CA GLY A 188 -8.27 14.28 6.10
C GLY A 188 -8.91 15.16 7.18
N GLY A 189 -9.45 14.55 8.24
CA GLY A 189 -10.14 15.25 9.32
C GLY A 189 -11.56 15.74 8.99
N GLN A 190 -12.06 15.47 7.79
CA GLN A 190 -13.39 15.93 7.36
C GLN A 190 -14.36 14.77 7.17
N LEU A 191 -15.61 14.97 7.52
CA LEU A 191 -16.68 14.01 7.25
C LEU A 191 -16.93 13.89 5.75
N CYS A 192 -17.05 12.68 5.24
CA CYS A 192 -17.33 12.44 3.83
C CYS A 192 -18.20 11.21 3.60
N ARG A 193 -18.71 11.08 2.39
CA ARG A 193 -19.46 9.92 1.89
C ARG A 193 -18.97 9.54 0.50
N VAL A 194 -19.09 8.27 0.15
CA VAL A 194 -18.99 7.82 -1.23
C VAL A 194 -20.38 7.94 -1.87
N ILE A 195 -20.46 8.69 -2.95
CA ILE A 195 -21.70 8.86 -3.73
C ILE A 195 -21.42 8.55 -5.20
N ARG A 196 -22.45 8.43 -6.01
CA ARG A 196 -22.33 8.39 -7.47
C ARG A 196 -22.65 9.77 -8.05
N ASP A 197 -21.81 10.23 -8.99
CA ASP A 197 -22.05 11.47 -9.74
C ASP A 197 -23.15 11.29 -10.79
N GLU A 198 -23.40 12.31 -11.59
CA GLU A 198 -24.39 12.30 -12.68
C GLU A 198 -24.14 11.27 -13.78
N HIS A 199 -22.90 10.79 -13.87
CA HIS A 199 -22.47 9.73 -14.80
C HIS A 199 -22.42 8.35 -14.14
N GLY A 200 -22.83 8.23 -12.87
CA GLY A 200 -22.79 7.00 -12.10
C GLY A 200 -21.41 6.64 -11.54
N ASN A 201 -20.41 7.50 -11.69
CA ASN A 201 -19.07 7.24 -11.15
C ASN A 201 -19.03 7.42 -9.64
N PRO A 202 -18.34 6.53 -8.90
CA PRO A 202 -18.14 6.72 -7.48
C PRO A 202 -17.18 7.89 -7.23
N VAL A 203 -17.59 8.79 -6.33
CA VAL A 203 -16.81 9.96 -5.93
C VAL A 203 -16.90 10.18 -4.43
N ILE A 204 -15.83 10.71 -3.84
CA ILE A 204 -15.81 11.11 -2.44
C ILE A 204 -16.38 12.52 -2.33
N ARG A 205 -17.47 12.67 -1.61
CA ARG A 205 -18.09 13.96 -1.32
C ARG A 205 -17.84 14.31 0.14
N VAL A 206 -17.11 15.39 0.37
CA VAL A 206 -16.99 15.99 1.70
C VAL A 206 -18.33 16.57 2.10
N LEU A 207 -18.71 16.35 3.34
CA LEU A 207 -19.95 16.89 3.92
C LEU A 207 -19.68 18.26 4.50
N ASP A 208 -20.31 19.28 3.92
CA ASP A 208 -20.42 20.58 4.53
C ASP A 208 -21.48 20.57 5.66
N LYS A 209 -21.69 21.69 6.31
CA LYS A 209 -22.72 21.85 7.36
C LYS A 209 -24.08 21.30 6.92
N HIS A 210 -24.50 21.57 5.68
CA HIS A 210 -25.79 21.10 5.18
C HIS A 210 -25.80 19.58 4.96
N GLY A 211 -24.68 19.04 4.48
CA GLY A 211 -24.49 17.60 4.32
C GLY A 211 -24.52 16.85 5.64
N VAL A 212 -23.85 17.36 6.66
CA VAL A 212 -23.88 16.76 8.01
C VAL A 212 -25.28 16.86 8.62
N LYS A 213 -25.93 18.03 8.50
CA LYS A 213 -27.32 18.22 8.95
C LYS A 213 -28.27 17.22 8.29
N HIS A 214 -28.13 17.03 6.97
CA HIS A 214 -28.91 16.06 6.22
C HIS A 214 -28.70 14.61 6.70
N VAL A 215 -27.48 14.26 7.11
CA VAL A 215 -27.20 12.93 7.67
C VAL A 215 -27.86 12.79 9.03
N LEU A 216 -27.68 13.77 9.91
CA LEU A 216 -28.24 13.74 11.27
C LEU A 216 -29.77 13.69 11.26
N GLU A 217 -30.44 14.40 10.35
CA GLU A 217 -31.91 14.37 10.15
C GLU A 217 -32.45 12.96 9.82
N ARG A 218 -31.60 12.07 9.27
CA ARG A 218 -31.97 10.71 8.89
C ARG A 218 -31.64 9.66 9.94
N VAL A 219 -30.71 9.97 10.84
CA VAL A 219 -30.27 9.00 11.85
C VAL A 219 -30.86 9.27 13.22
N ALA A 220 -31.38 10.50 13.46
CA ALA A 220 -31.97 10.87 14.74
C ALA A 220 -33.17 11.83 14.57
N GLU A 221 -34.09 11.78 15.52
CA GLU A 221 -35.21 12.69 15.65
C GLU A 221 -34.95 13.68 16.78
N TYR A 222 -35.02 14.97 16.46
CA TYR A 222 -34.76 16.06 17.41
C TYR A 222 -36.06 16.67 17.91
N TRP A 223 -36.15 16.82 19.23
CA TRP A 223 -37.35 17.27 19.90
C TRP A 223 -37.06 18.41 20.87
N LYS A 224 -37.97 19.37 20.95
CA LYS A 224 -37.95 20.39 21.99
C LYS A 224 -39.30 20.47 22.70
N PHE A 225 -39.29 20.87 23.97
CA PHE A 225 -40.49 21.23 24.71
C PHE A 225 -40.79 22.72 24.53
N THR A 226 -42.02 23.05 24.21
CA THR A 226 -42.50 24.44 24.22
C THR A 226 -42.70 24.92 25.65
N ALA A 227 -42.87 26.25 25.87
CA ALA A 227 -43.18 26.80 27.17
C ALA A 227 -44.49 26.26 27.80
N LYS A 228 -45.37 25.62 26.98
CA LYS A 228 -46.61 24.97 27.40
C LYS A 228 -46.41 23.49 27.70
N GLY A 229 -45.18 22.95 27.64
CA GLY A 229 -44.88 21.56 27.87
C GLY A 229 -45.18 20.62 26.68
N ASN A 230 -45.60 21.15 25.53
CA ASN A 230 -45.81 20.35 24.34
C ASN A 230 -44.50 19.95 23.66
N GLN A 231 -44.37 18.72 23.23
CA GLN A 231 -43.26 18.23 22.45
C GLN A 231 -43.44 18.62 20.98
N VAL A 232 -42.38 19.16 20.37
CA VAL A 232 -42.36 19.59 18.95
C VAL A 232 -41.08 19.05 18.31
N ALA A 233 -41.23 18.36 17.16
CA ALA A 233 -40.12 17.94 16.34
C ALA A 233 -39.42 19.17 15.69
N ILE A 234 -38.11 19.09 15.63
CA ILE A 234 -37.27 20.13 15.00
C ILE A 234 -36.17 19.47 14.20
N SER A 235 -35.59 20.19 13.26
CA SER A 235 -34.36 19.74 12.62
C SER A 235 -33.14 19.85 13.56
N PRO A 236 -32.06 19.10 13.32
CA PRO A 236 -30.82 19.20 14.08
C PRO A 236 -30.38 20.66 14.20
N PRO A 237 -30.13 21.16 15.42
CA PRO A 237 -29.64 22.52 15.62
C PRO A 237 -28.30 22.75 14.92
N ASP A 238 -28.12 23.94 14.35
CA ASP A 238 -26.91 24.28 13.63
C ASP A 238 -25.65 24.25 14.50
N GLU A 239 -25.81 24.59 15.79
CA GLU A 239 -24.73 24.53 16.78
C GLU A 239 -24.26 23.10 17.03
N VAL A 240 -25.18 22.12 17.06
CA VAL A 240 -24.86 20.69 17.21
C VAL A 240 -24.10 20.18 15.99
N VAL A 241 -24.53 20.59 14.80
CA VAL A 241 -23.86 20.23 13.54
C VAL A 241 -22.42 20.76 13.52
N LEU A 242 -22.23 22.03 13.90
CA LEU A 242 -20.90 22.65 13.91
C LEU A 242 -20.00 22.02 14.98
N ASP A 243 -20.52 21.78 16.19
CA ASP A 243 -19.78 21.17 17.28
C ASP A 243 -19.35 19.73 16.93
N LEU A 244 -20.23 18.96 16.28
CA LEU A 244 -19.89 17.62 15.79
C LEU A 244 -18.80 17.65 14.72
N MET A 245 -18.80 18.64 13.83
CA MET A 245 -17.77 18.79 12.79
C MET A 245 -16.39 19.19 13.35
N GLU A 246 -16.35 19.80 14.52
CA GLU A 246 -15.13 20.23 15.20
C GLU A 246 -14.54 19.15 16.15
N ILE A 247 -15.18 18.00 16.30
CA ILE A 247 -14.63 16.89 17.11
C ILE A 247 -13.35 16.38 16.43
N PRO A 248 -12.18 16.46 17.09
CA PRO A 248 -10.90 16.15 16.44
C PRO A 248 -10.72 14.67 16.08
N ASP A 249 -11.21 13.77 16.94
CA ASP A 249 -11.02 12.32 16.78
C ASP A 249 -12.38 11.61 16.68
N LEU A 250 -13.08 11.85 15.57
CA LEU A 250 -14.36 11.19 15.31
C LEU A 250 -14.16 9.67 15.18
N PRO A 251 -14.89 8.85 15.95
CA PRO A 251 -14.80 7.39 15.89
C PRO A 251 -15.54 6.78 14.70
N LEU A 252 -15.39 7.41 13.54
CA LEU A 252 -15.94 6.94 12.27
C LEU A 252 -14.85 6.28 11.42
N PRO A 253 -15.19 5.36 10.55
CA PRO A 253 -14.21 4.68 9.71
C PRO A 253 -13.40 5.65 8.85
N PRO A 254 -12.05 5.55 8.82
CA PRO A 254 -11.23 6.37 7.95
C PRO A 254 -11.37 5.92 6.49
N LEU A 255 -11.38 6.87 5.54
CA LEU A 255 -11.46 6.57 4.12
C LEU A 255 -10.19 7.03 3.40
N ALA A 256 -9.39 6.08 2.93
CA ALA A 256 -8.17 6.33 2.16
C ALA A 256 -8.45 6.63 0.68
N GLY A 257 -9.50 6.03 0.10
CA GLY A 257 -9.84 6.21 -1.30
C GLY A 257 -10.97 5.29 -1.77
N ILE A 258 -11.16 5.28 -3.08
CA ILE A 258 -12.11 4.40 -3.76
C ILE A 258 -11.35 3.48 -4.71
N ILE A 259 -11.78 2.23 -4.81
CA ILE A 259 -11.39 1.30 -5.86
C ILE A 259 -12.61 0.84 -6.62
N GLU A 260 -12.46 0.67 -7.93
CA GLU A 260 -13.55 0.29 -8.82
C GLU A 260 -13.34 -1.09 -9.47
N CYS A 261 -12.33 -1.84 -9.03
CA CYS A 261 -12.09 -3.23 -9.42
C CYS A 261 -11.82 -4.10 -8.19
N PRO A 262 -12.04 -5.42 -8.28
CA PRO A 262 -11.67 -6.37 -7.23
C PRO A 262 -10.18 -6.28 -6.91
N THR A 263 -9.81 -6.53 -5.66
CA THR A 263 -8.43 -6.42 -5.20
C THR A 263 -8.05 -7.56 -4.27
N LEU A 264 -6.76 -7.65 -3.97
CA LEU A 264 -6.20 -8.58 -2.98
C LEU A 264 -5.96 -7.86 -1.65
N LEU A 265 -6.19 -8.57 -0.55
CA LEU A 265 -5.73 -8.19 0.78
C LEU A 265 -4.28 -8.68 1.01
N GLU A 266 -3.63 -8.19 2.05
CA GLU A 266 -2.33 -8.74 2.49
C GLU A 266 -2.44 -10.21 2.90
N THR A 267 -3.61 -10.65 3.35
CA THR A 267 -3.97 -12.05 3.64
C THR A 267 -4.07 -12.95 2.41
N ASN A 268 -3.94 -12.39 1.20
CA ASN A 268 -4.13 -13.05 -0.10
C ASN A 268 -5.59 -13.38 -0.45
N GLU A 269 -6.53 -12.90 0.32
CA GLU A 269 -7.95 -12.98 0.02
C GLU A 269 -8.32 -11.97 -1.08
N ILE A 270 -9.19 -12.39 -2.01
CA ILE A 270 -9.70 -11.51 -3.06
C ILE A 270 -11.02 -10.91 -2.59
N VAL A 271 -11.05 -9.60 -2.48
CA VAL A 271 -12.26 -8.85 -2.18
C VAL A 271 -12.95 -8.47 -3.48
N ASN A 272 -14.13 -9.03 -3.70
CA ASN A 272 -14.99 -8.79 -4.86
C ASN A 272 -16.41 -8.32 -4.49
N THR A 273 -16.70 -8.15 -3.21
CA THR A 273 -18.00 -7.66 -2.72
C THR A 273 -17.94 -6.14 -2.52
N PRO A 274 -18.84 -5.36 -3.16
CA PRO A 274 -18.91 -3.92 -2.98
C PRO A 274 -19.12 -3.51 -1.52
N GLY A 275 -18.43 -2.45 -1.09
CA GLY A 275 -18.52 -1.93 0.27
C GLY A 275 -17.19 -1.41 0.80
N TYR A 276 -17.17 -1.10 2.08
CA TYR A 276 -15.97 -0.64 2.77
C TYR A 276 -15.07 -1.82 3.16
N ILE A 277 -13.79 -1.68 2.89
CA ILE A 277 -12.74 -2.66 3.21
C ILE A 277 -11.88 -2.10 4.34
N PRO A 278 -12.12 -2.50 5.61
CA PRO A 278 -11.45 -1.91 6.78
C PRO A 278 -9.92 -2.01 6.72
N ASP A 279 -9.38 -3.15 6.33
CA ASP A 279 -7.93 -3.42 6.30
C ASP A 279 -7.18 -2.47 5.35
N LEU A 280 -7.82 -2.07 4.26
CA LEU A 280 -7.27 -1.14 3.27
C LEU A 280 -7.73 0.29 3.48
N ARG A 281 -8.77 0.52 4.30
CA ARG A 281 -9.47 1.79 4.46
C ARG A 281 -10.00 2.33 3.11
N LEU A 282 -10.32 1.44 2.20
CA LEU A 282 -10.82 1.73 0.86
C LEU A 282 -12.30 1.37 0.74
N PHE A 283 -13.00 2.05 -0.14
CA PHE A 283 -14.37 1.71 -0.50
C PHE A 283 -14.40 1.10 -1.90
N TYR A 284 -14.81 -0.16 -2.01
CA TYR A 284 -14.98 -0.84 -3.29
C TYR A 284 -16.33 -0.47 -3.89
N ALA A 285 -16.33 0.23 -5.01
CA ALA A 285 -17.52 0.70 -5.70
C ALA A 285 -17.41 0.49 -7.22
N PRO A 286 -17.60 -0.74 -7.71
CA PRO A 286 -17.45 -1.04 -9.14
C PRO A 286 -18.46 -0.28 -9.99
N LEU A 287 -18.07 -0.01 -11.25
CA LEU A 287 -18.96 0.42 -12.31
C LEU A 287 -19.53 -0.84 -12.98
N GLY A 288 -20.85 -1.02 -12.88
CA GLY A 288 -21.54 -2.23 -13.35
C GLY A 288 -21.40 -3.42 -12.40
N ASP A 289 -21.90 -4.55 -12.85
CA ASP A 289 -21.86 -5.83 -12.13
C ASP A 289 -20.66 -6.64 -12.65
N LEU A 290 -19.51 -6.53 -11.97
CA LEU A 290 -18.27 -7.22 -12.34
C LEU A 290 -18.31 -8.68 -11.88
N LYS A 291 -18.10 -9.60 -12.81
CA LYS A 291 -18.06 -11.06 -12.58
C LYS A 291 -16.66 -11.60 -12.84
N VAL A 292 -15.81 -11.55 -11.82
CA VAL A 292 -14.47 -12.13 -11.93
C VAL A 292 -14.50 -13.62 -11.56
N ASP A 293 -13.94 -14.43 -12.45
CA ASP A 293 -13.78 -15.87 -12.25
C ASP A 293 -12.28 -16.19 -12.12
N ILE A 294 -11.89 -16.64 -10.93
CA ILE A 294 -10.48 -16.83 -10.57
C ILE A 294 -10.33 -18.26 -10.05
N PRO A 295 -9.60 -19.13 -10.76
CA PRO A 295 -9.36 -20.50 -10.31
C PRO A 295 -8.74 -20.51 -8.90
N GLU A 296 -9.24 -21.37 -8.02
CA GLU A 296 -8.65 -21.55 -6.68
C GLU A 296 -7.19 -21.99 -6.76
N LYS A 297 -6.88 -22.86 -7.71
CA LYS A 297 -5.53 -23.36 -7.99
C LYS A 297 -5.21 -23.17 -9.47
N PRO A 298 -4.71 -22.01 -9.88
CA PRO A 298 -4.38 -21.75 -11.28
C PRO A 298 -3.38 -22.77 -11.83
N THR A 299 -3.67 -23.28 -13.01
CA THR A 299 -2.79 -24.18 -13.76
C THR A 299 -1.81 -23.40 -14.64
N THR A 300 -0.81 -24.07 -15.22
CA THR A 300 0.05 -23.48 -16.26
C THR A 300 -0.73 -23.04 -17.50
N GLY A 301 -1.86 -23.71 -17.80
CA GLY A 301 -2.79 -23.31 -18.85
C GLY A 301 -3.43 -21.96 -18.55
N ASP A 302 -4.01 -21.81 -17.35
CA ASP A 302 -4.66 -20.56 -16.92
C ASP A 302 -3.67 -19.38 -16.94
N ILE A 303 -2.43 -19.62 -16.53
CA ILE A 303 -1.36 -18.60 -16.58
C ILE A 303 -1.09 -18.20 -18.02
N LYS A 304 -0.94 -19.17 -18.92
CA LYS A 304 -0.66 -18.91 -20.33
C LYS A 304 -1.81 -18.16 -21.00
N ASP A 305 -3.05 -18.61 -20.82
CA ASP A 305 -4.24 -17.98 -21.38
C ASP A 305 -4.40 -16.54 -20.85
N SER A 306 -4.09 -16.32 -19.58
CA SER A 306 -4.07 -14.98 -18.97
C SER A 306 -3.06 -14.06 -19.65
N ILE A 307 -1.82 -14.53 -19.87
CA ILE A 307 -0.79 -13.73 -20.55
C ILE A 307 -1.13 -13.48 -22.02
N GLU A 308 -1.70 -14.47 -22.70
CA GLU A 308 -2.15 -14.32 -24.09
C GLU A 308 -3.22 -13.25 -24.22
N LEU A 309 -4.22 -13.23 -23.31
CA LEU A 309 -5.24 -12.18 -23.27
C LEU A 309 -4.65 -10.79 -22.99
N LEU A 310 -3.72 -10.68 -22.02
CA LEU A 310 -3.07 -9.40 -21.73
C LEU A 310 -2.21 -8.90 -22.92
N ASN A 311 -1.56 -9.79 -23.65
CA ASN A 311 -0.83 -9.44 -24.87
C ASN A 311 -1.76 -9.02 -26.00
N GLU A 312 -2.94 -9.63 -26.14
CA GLU A 312 -3.92 -9.29 -27.17
C GLU A 312 -4.37 -7.83 -27.07
N ILE A 313 -4.52 -7.29 -25.84
CA ILE A 313 -4.88 -5.89 -25.61
C ILE A 313 -3.90 -4.93 -26.34
N PHE A 314 -2.63 -5.27 -26.31
CA PHE A 314 -1.56 -4.39 -26.75
C PHE A 314 -0.89 -4.82 -28.08
N ILE A 315 -1.49 -5.77 -28.80
CA ILE A 315 -0.88 -6.39 -30.00
C ILE A 315 -0.58 -5.39 -31.11
N ASP A 316 -1.42 -4.35 -31.24
CA ASP A 316 -1.34 -3.37 -32.35
C ASP A 316 -0.45 -2.16 -32.02
N PHE A 317 0.06 -2.06 -30.81
CA PHE A 317 0.91 -0.93 -30.42
C PHE A 317 2.35 -1.11 -30.92
N PRO A 318 2.94 -0.06 -31.49
CA PRO A 318 4.29 -0.10 -32.06
C PRO A 318 5.35 0.08 -30.95
N PHE A 319 5.47 -0.89 -30.06
CA PHE A 319 6.53 -0.85 -29.04
C PHE A 319 7.91 -0.93 -29.70
N ASP A 320 8.87 -0.18 -29.17
CA ASP A 320 10.27 -0.21 -29.64
C ASP A 320 10.98 -1.49 -29.25
N SER A 321 10.53 -2.14 -28.18
CA SER A 321 11.20 -3.30 -27.56
C SER A 321 10.21 -4.22 -26.83
N GLU A 322 10.61 -5.46 -26.57
CA GLU A 322 9.87 -6.37 -25.70
C GLU A 322 9.81 -5.84 -24.26
N ALA A 323 10.82 -5.08 -23.80
CA ALA A 323 10.79 -4.42 -22.51
C ALA A 323 9.64 -3.43 -22.39
N SER A 324 9.40 -2.59 -23.41
CA SER A 324 8.28 -1.66 -23.43
C SER A 324 6.92 -2.38 -23.42
N ARG A 325 6.79 -3.51 -24.13
CA ARG A 325 5.60 -4.36 -24.09
C ARG A 325 5.38 -4.94 -22.68
N ALA A 326 6.41 -5.55 -22.11
CA ALA A 326 6.36 -6.15 -20.77
C ALA A 326 6.05 -5.08 -19.69
N ASN A 327 6.64 -3.89 -19.80
CA ASN A 327 6.38 -2.76 -18.93
C ASN A 327 4.91 -2.31 -19.00
N THR A 328 4.28 -2.40 -20.17
CA THR A 328 2.85 -2.07 -20.34
C THR A 328 1.95 -3.05 -19.59
N ILE A 329 2.24 -4.35 -19.69
CA ILE A 329 1.52 -5.39 -18.91
C ILE A 329 1.75 -5.16 -17.42
N GLY A 330 2.98 -4.88 -17.00
CA GLY A 330 3.32 -4.56 -15.62
C GLY A 330 2.59 -3.31 -15.09
N ALA A 331 2.42 -2.28 -15.94
CA ALA A 331 1.65 -1.08 -15.60
C ALA A 331 0.16 -1.40 -15.39
N LEU A 332 -0.42 -2.22 -16.26
CA LEU A 332 -1.79 -2.68 -16.15
C LEU A 332 -2.01 -3.50 -14.86
N CYS A 333 -1.14 -4.46 -14.58
CA CYS A 333 -1.16 -5.24 -13.34
C CYS A 333 -0.99 -4.33 -12.11
N THR A 334 -0.10 -3.32 -12.17
CA THR A 334 0.09 -2.35 -11.09
C THR A 334 -1.20 -1.61 -10.78
N ALA A 335 -1.97 -1.18 -11.77
CA ALA A 335 -3.19 -0.42 -11.57
C ALA A 335 -4.29 -1.23 -10.87
N VAL A 336 -4.40 -2.53 -11.16
CA VAL A 336 -5.36 -3.45 -10.52
C VAL A 336 -4.89 -3.87 -9.12
N LEU A 337 -3.60 -4.19 -8.98
CA LEU A 337 -3.03 -4.71 -7.74
C LEU A 337 -2.48 -3.61 -6.80
N ARG A 338 -2.69 -2.33 -7.13
CA ARG A 338 -2.20 -1.18 -6.37
C ARG A 338 -2.51 -1.25 -4.87
N PRO A 339 -3.74 -1.63 -4.45
CA PRO A 339 -4.07 -1.77 -3.04
C PRO A 339 -3.26 -2.86 -2.34
N ALA A 340 -3.04 -4.00 -2.99
CA ALA A 340 -2.28 -5.13 -2.45
C ALA A 340 -0.77 -4.84 -2.30
N ILE A 341 -0.21 -3.99 -3.15
CA ILE A 341 1.18 -3.55 -3.03
C ILE A 341 1.40 -2.83 -1.69
N GLY A 342 0.43 -2.02 -1.26
CA GLY A 342 0.43 -1.34 0.04
C GLY A 342 1.62 -0.41 0.28
N ASP A 343 2.34 -0.01 -0.79
CA ASP A 343 3.52 0.86 -0.76
C ASP A 343 3.60 1.73 -2.02
N CYS A 344 4.67 2.50 -2.18
CA CYS A 344 4.89 3.35 -3.34
C CYS A 344 5.06 2.54 -4.63
N CYS A 345 4.64 3.14 -5.75
CA CYS A 345 4.87 2.61 -7.09
C CYS A 345 5.58 3.65 -7.96
N PRO A 346 6.51 3.23 -8.83
CA PRO A 346 7.16 4.14 -9.75
C PRO A 346 6.15 4.67 -10.79
N MET A 347 6.40 5.86 -11.30
CA MET A 347 5.61 6.47 -12.37
C MET A 347 5.90 5.78 -13.71
N VAL A 348 4.84 5.49 -14.45
CA VAL A 348 4.92 4.98 -15.81
C VAL A 348 5.07 6.13 -16.78
N LEU A 349 6.03 6.10 -17.67
CA LEU A 349 6.20 7.09 -18.72
C LEU A 349 5.91 6.48 -20.09
N LEU A 350 4.89 6.99 -20.75
CA LEU A 350 4.53 6.63 -22.14
C LEU A 350 5.24 7.62 -23.06
N ASP A 351 6.42 7.24 -23.52
CA ASP A 351 7.28 8.08 -24.35
C ASP A 351 7.20 7.70 -25.82
N LYS A 352 7.27 8.70 -26.68
CA LYS A 352 7.17 8.52 -28.13
C LYS A 352 7.88 9.64 -28.88
N PRO A 353 8.50 9.36 -30.03
CA PRO A 353 9.13 10.40 -30.85
C PRO A 353 8.10 11.30 -31.55
N GLN A 354 6.89 10.78 -31.79
CA GLN A 354 5.86 11.47 -32.56
C GLN A 354 4.48 11.33 -31.94
N MET A 355 3.63 12.35 -32.16
CA MET A 355 2.23 12.29 -31.74
C MET A 355 1.44 11.24 -32.56
N GLY A 356 0.34 10.74 -31.96
CA GLY A 356 -0.58 9.81 -32.64
C GLY A 356 -0.15 8.34 -32.64
N THR A 357 0.84 7.95 -31.79
CA THR A 357 1.29 6.56 -31.65
C THR A 357 0.46 5.73 -30.67
N GLY A 358 -0.52 6.35 -29.96
CA GLY A 358 -1.44 5.63 -29.08
C GLY A 358 -1.16 5.73 -27.57
N ALA A 359 -0.23 6.57 -27.10
CA ALA A 359 0.10 6.69 -25.68
C ALA A 359 -1.13 6.97 -24.79
N SER A 360 -1.97 7.93 -25.20
CA SER A 360 -3.20 8.23 -24.43
C SER A 360 -4.19 7.07 -24.46
N ILE A 361 -4.18 6.22 -25.49
CA ILE A 361 -5.01 5.01 -25.54
C ILE A 361 -4.50 3.98 -24.54
N ILE A 362 -3.20 3.78 -24.41
CA ILE A 362 -2.64 2.89 -23.38
C ILE A 362 -3.03 3.38 -21.97
N ALA A 363 -2.90 4.69 -21.70
CA ALA A 363 -3.32 5.27 -20.43
C ALA A 363 -4.81 5.08 -20.18
N ASP A 364 -5.67 5.23 -21.20
CA ASP A 364 -7.10 4.95 -21.10
C ASP A 364 -7.38 3.47 -20.82
N VAL A 365 -6.69 2.54 -21.52
CA VAL A 365 -6.85 1.09 -21.28
C VAL A 365 -6.53 0.72 -19.83
N ILE A 366 -5.40 1.21 -19.30
CA ILE A 366 -5.03 0.98 -17.92
C ILE A 366 -6.10 1.52 -16.97
N SER A 367 -6.62 2.72 -17.24
CA SER A 367 -7.69 3.32 -16.43
C SER A 367 -9.01 2.58 -16.57
N LEU A 368 -9.40 2.18 -17.79
CA LEU A 368 -10.63 1.43 -18.06
C LEU A 368 -10.64 0.08 -17.31
N VAL A 369 -9.55 -0.64 -17.33
CA VAL A 369 -9.46 -1.90 -16.58
C VAL A 369 -9.56 -1.65 -15.08
N ALA A 370 -8.78 -0.71 -14.53
CA ALA A 370 -8.77 -0.45 -13.10
C ALA A 370 -10.06 0.21 -12.58
N SER A 371 -10.66 1.15 -13.35
CA SER A 371 -11.77 1.97 -12.85
C SER A 371 -13.06 1.87 -13.67
N GLY A 372 -13.06 1.24 -14.85
CA GLY A 372 -14.20 1.19 -15.75
C GLY A 372 -14.45 2.48 -16.54
N ARG A 373 -13.56 3.45 -16.45
CA ARG A 373 -13.66 4.76 -17.14
C ARG A 373 -12.31 5.21 -17.67
N CYS A 374 -12.35 6.05 -18.72
CA CYS A 374 -11.14 6.66 -19.25
C CYS A 374 -10.43 7.51 -18.19
N ALA A 375 -9.13 7.66 -18.34
CA ALA A 375 -8.31 8.42 -17.43
C ALA A 375 -8.68 9.90 -17.42
N GLY A 376 -8.81 10.49 -16.23
CA GLY A 376 -8.82 11.93 -16.08
C GLY A 376 -7.42 12.49 -16.32
N MET A 377 -7.22 13.21 -17.42
CA MET A 377 -5.93 13.77 -17.81
C MET A 377 -5.72 15.15 -17.22
N MET A 378 -4.52 15.41 -16.73
CA MET A 378 -4.06 16.74 -16.33
C MET A 378 -2.85 17.13 -17.16
N THR A 379 -2.73 18.38 -17.57
CA THR A 379 -1.51 18.88 -18.22
C THR A 379 -0.39 19.04 -17.18
N ALA A 380 0.84 18.72 -17.56
CA ALA A 380 2.00 18.86 -16.69
C ALA A 380 2.19 20.35 -16.28
N PRO A 381 2.16 20.68 -14.96
CA PRO A 381 2.40 22.04 -14.54
C PRO A 381 3.84 22.50 -14.78
N VAL A 382 4.02 23.75 -15.20
CA VAL A 382 5.35 24.33 -15.44
C VAL A 382 6.03 24.76 -14.13
N ARG A 383 5.24 25.20 -13.14
CA ARG A 383 5.74 25.73 -11.87
C ARG A 383 5.57 24.72 -10.75
N GLU A 384 6.56 24.65 -9.86
CA GLU A 384 6.55 23.75 -8.72
C GLU A 384 5.37 23.97 -7.77
N GLU A 385 4.93 25.21 -7.59
CA GLU A 385 3.75 25.52 -6.76
C GLU A 385 2.45 24.97 -7.36
N GLU A 386 2.34 24.94 -8.68
CA GLU A 386 1.17 24.36 -9.33
C GLU A 386 1.19 22.82 -9.25
N TRP A 387 2.38 22.19 -9.28
CA TRP A 387 2.51 20.75 -8.99
C TRP A 387 1.98 20.42 -7.60
N LYS A 388 2.37 21.15 -6.56
CA LYS A 388 1.89 20.93 -5.19
C LYS A 388 0.37 21.01 -5.11
N LYS A 389 -0.23 22.05 -5.69
CA LYS A 389 -1.69 22.23 -5.71
C LYS A 389 -2.40 21.09 -6.44
N ALA A 390 -1.92 20.71 -7.62
CA ALA A 390 -2.51 19.66 -8.43
C ALA A 390 -2.42 18.30 -7.71
N ILE A 391 -1.27 17.95 -7.15
CA ILE A 391 -1.04 16.71 -6.42
C ILE A 391 -2.01 16.62 -5.24
N LEU A 392 -2.09 17.65 -4.38
CA LEU A 392 -2.98 17.63 -3.22
C LEU A 392 -4.45 17.47 -3.64
N SER A 393 -4.88 18.20 -4.68
CA SER A 393 -6.25 18.11 -5.19
C SER A 393 -6.58 16.74 -5.75
N ILE A 394 -5.65 16.10 -6.45
CA ILE A 394 -5.82 14.76 -7.02
C ILE A 394 -5.90 13.71 -5.91
N LEU A 395 -4.98 13.76 -4.95
CA LEU A 395 -5.01 12.85 -3.82
C LEU A 395 -6.28 13.01 -3.00
N PHE A 396 -6.79 14.23 -2.86
CA PHE A 396 -8.05 14.50 -2.19
C PHE A 396 -9.24 13.83 -2.90
N LEU A 397 -9.25 13.78 -4.24
CA LEU A 397 -10.27 13.07 -5.01
C LEU A 397 -10.22 11.53 -4.86
N GLY A 398 -9.10 10.98 -4.37
CA GLY A 398 -8.93 9.55 -4.13
C GLY A 398 -8.98 8.67 -5.37
N ARG A 399 -8.52 9.17 -6.52
CA ARG A 399 -8.48 8.43 -7.79
C ARG A 399 -7.41 7.34 -7.77
N SER A 400 -7.71 6.19 -8.38
CA SER A 400 -6.79 5.04 -8.52
C SER A 400 -5.74 5.25 -9.63
N VAL A 401 -6.08 5.97 -10.71
CA VAL A 401 -5.17 6.26 -11.83
C VAL A 401 -5.15 7.76 -12.11
N VAL A 402 -3.94 8.31 -12.26
CA VAL A 402 -3.68 9.72 -12.56
C VAL A 402 -2.81 9.82 -13.79
N VAL A 403 -3.25 10.56 -14.80
CA VAL A 403 -2.49 10.77 -16.05
C VAL A 403 -2.04 12.22 -16.15
N VAL A 404 -0.73 12.40 -16.22
CA VAL A 404 -0.07 13.67 -16.57
C VAL A 404 0.18 13.65 -18.05
N ASP A 405 -0.66 14.32 -18.82
CA ASP A 405 -0.64 14.28 -20.27
C ASP A 405 0.23 15.40 -20.86
N ASN A 406 0.81 15.10 -22.03
CA ASN A 406 1.60 16.02 -22.82
C ASN A 406 2.76 16.68 -22.06
N ILE A 407 3.61 15.84 -21.46
CA ILE A 407 4.85 16.34 -20.83
C ILE A 407 5.78 16.85 -21.95
N GLU A 408 6.07 18.14 -21.89
CA GLU A 408 6.97 18.82 -22.84
C GLU A 408 8.34 19.05 -22.17
N GLY A 409 9.41 18.63 -22.88
CA GLY A 409 10.77 18.84 -22.43
C GLY A 409 11.15 18.03 -21.18
N THR A 410 11.82 18.66 -20.22
CA THR A 410 12.37 17.96 -19.06
C THR A 410 11.38 17.87 -17.91
N LEU A 411 10.90 16.67 -17.57
CA LEU A 411 10.09 16.41 -16.39
C LEU A 411 10.97 16.54 -15.14
N ARG A 412 10.76 17.64 -14.39
CA ARG A 412 11.48 17.94 -13.17
C ARG A 412 10.56 18.61 -12.17
N SER A 413 10.15 17.88 -11.14
CA SER A 413 9.37 18.40 -10.02
C SER A 413 9.76 17.72 -8.72
N ALA A 414 10.11 18.50 -7.70
CA ALA A 414 10.41 17.98 -6.38
C ALA A 414 9.15 17.49 -5.67
N ALA A 415 8.00 18.13 -5.90
CA ALA A 415 6.72 17.72 -5.34
C ALA A 415 6.27 16.36 -5.92
N LEU A 416 6.34 16.19 -7.26
CA LEU A 416 6.04 14.93 -7.90
C LEU A 416 7.02 13.84 -7.44
N ALA A 417 8.31 14.15 -7.41
CA ALA A 417 9.33 13.23 -6.93
C ALA A 417 9.08 12.79 -5.47
N SER A 418 8.61 13.69 -4.61
CA SER A 418 8.27 13.38 -3.22
C SER A 418 7.06 12.45 -3.12
N VAL A 419 5.96 12.75 -3.82
CA VAL A 419 4.74 11.94 -3.74
C VAL A 419 4.92 10.53 -4.30
N LEU A 420 5.76 10.35 -5.31
CA LEU A 420 6.05 9.03 -5.88
C LEU A 420 6.74 8.08 -4.89
N THR A 421 7.43 8.60 -3.89
CA THR A 421 8.12 7.82 -2.86
C THR A 421 7.53 7.96 -1.46
N ALA A 422 6.31 8.50 -1.36
CA ALA A 422 5.63 8.69 -0.09
C ALA A 422 4.27 7.98 -0.09
N ARG A 423 4.00 7.19 0.96
CA ARG A 423 2.69 6.57 1.18
C ARG A 423 1.64 7.61 1.56
N THR A 424 2.06 8.66 2.24
CA THR A 424 1.23 9.81 2.61
C THR A 424 1.90 11.09 2.16
N HIS A 425 1.11 12.02 1.66
CA HIS A 425 1.57 13.33 1.24
C HIS A 425 0.89 14.40 2.09
N THR A 426 1.70 15.28 2.68
CA THR A 426 1.20 16.39 3.50
C THR A 426 1.57 17.70 2.84
N ASP A 427 0.58 18.53 2.54
CA ASP A 427 0.81 19.88 2.01
C ASP A 427 -0.26 20.84 2.53
N ARG A 428 -0.03 22.15 2.33
CA ARG A 428 -0.93 23.20 2.78
C ARG A 428 -2.13 23.33 1.85
N VAL A 429 -3.34 23.42 2.43
CA VAL A 429 -4.55 23.70 1.68
C VAL A 429 -4.53 25.14 1.16
N LEU A 430 -4.80 25.31 -0.14
CA LEU A 430 -4.82 26.61 -0.77
C LEU A 430 -5.86 27.55 -0.11
N GLY A 431 -5.41 28.76 0.26
CA GLY A 431 -6.28 29.76 0.89
C GLY A 431 -6.57 29.54 2.37
N ARG A 432 -6.02 28.48 2.99
CA ARG A 432 -6.16 28.21 4.43
C ARG A 432 -4.78 28.01 5.07
N SER A 433 -4.68 28.27 6.37
CA SER A 433 -3.45 27.95 7.16
C SER A 433 -3.46 26.53 7.71
N GLU A 434 -4.07 25.61 6.98
CA GLU A 434 -4.32 24.24 7.37
C GLU A 434 -3.44 23.28 6.55
N MET A 435 -2.85 22.27 7.20
CA MET A 435 -2.11 21.19 6.57
C MET A 435 -3.03 19.99 6.39
N LEU A 436 -3.02 19.41 5.21
CA LEU A 436 -3.80 18.21 4.89
C LEU A 436 -2.86 17.06 4.57
N THR A 437 -3.07 15.92 5.21
CA THR A 437 -2.35 14.68 4.94
C THR A 437 -3.26 13.71 4.21
N MET A 438 -2.84 13.30 3.00
CA MET A 438 -3.58 12.36 2.15
C MET A 438 -2.75 11.13 1.83
N GLU A 439 -3.40 9.98 1.74
CA GLU A 439 -2.77 8.75 1.27
C GLU A 439 -2.61 8.77 -0.25
N ASN A 440 -1.46 8.27 -0.71
CA ASN A 440 -1.16 8.12 -2.12
C ASN A 440 -1.43 6.68 -2.58
N ASN A 441 -2.65 6.42 -2.99
CA ASN A 441 -3.09 5.13 -3.56
C ASN A 441 -3.18 5.16 -5.09
N ALA A 442 -2.72 6.23 -5.73
CA ALA A 442 -2.77 6.39 -7.17
C ALA A 442 -1.59 5.70 -7.89
N VAL A 443 -1.86 5.24 -9.10
CA VAL A 443 -0.84 4.93 -10.10
C VAL A 443 -0.67 6.15 -11.01
N TRP A 444 0.56 6.62 -11.11
CA TRP A 444 0.90 7.81 -11.89
C TRP A 444 1.42 7.43 -13.26
N ILE A 445 0.82 7.98 -14.30
CA ILE A 445 1.20 7.78 -15.69
C ILE A 445 1.53 9.13 -16.31
N GLY A 446 2.67 9.24 -16.98
CA GLY A 446 3.04 10.41 -17.77
C GLY A 446 3.02 10.09 -19.26
N THR A 447 2.54 11.00 -20.09
CA THR A 447 2.65 10.87 -21.55
C THR A 447 3.40 12.06 -22.12
N GLY A 448 4.20 11.86 -23.14
CA GLY A 448 4.92 12.95 -23.79
C GLY A 448 5.70 12.52 -25.03
N ASN A 449 6.38 13.48 -25.63
CA ASN A 449 7.24 13.24 -26.79
C ASN A 449 8.69 13.47 -26.40
N ASN A 450 9.54 12.44 -26.53
CA ASN A 450 10.96 12.48 -26.15
C ASN A 450 11.15 13.07 -24.76
N ILE A 451 10.49 12.47 -23.76
CA ILE A 451 10.47 12.94 -22.37
C ILE A 451 11.89 12.86 -21.80
N GLN A 452 12.44 14.00 -21.42
CA GLN A 452 13.68 14.05 -20.67
C GLN A 452 13.40 14.02 -19.16
N LEU A 453 14.23 13.31 -18.41
CA LEU A 453 14.08 13.22 -16.97
C LEU A 453 15.16 14.06 -16.26
N GLY A 454 14.73 14.95 -15.39
CA GLY A 454 15.64 15.84 -14.66
C GLY A 454 15.64 15.58 -13.16
N GLY A 455 16.79 15.78 -12.53
CA GLY A 455 16.95 15.66 -11.09
C GLY A 455 16.77 14.22 -10.60
N ASP A 456 15.85 14.01 -9.68
CA ASP A 456 15.62 12.74 -8.99
C ASP A 456 14.49 11.91 -9.63
N MET A 457 13.96 12.36 -10.78
CA MET A 457 12.83 11.71 -11.45
C MET A 457 13.24 10.39 -12.12
N ALA A 458 14.45 10.27 -12.66
CA ALA A 458 14.89 9.08 -13.38
C ALA A 458 14.72 7.79 -12.54
N ARG A 459 15.17 7.79 -11.29
CA ARG A 459 15.07 6.62 -10.41
C ARG A 459 13.64 6.35 -9.90
N ARG A 460 12.66 7.18 -10.26
CA ARG A 460 11.26 7.11 -9.81
C ARG A 460 10.29 6.78 -10.91
N CYS A 461 10.81 6.52 -12.10
CA CYS A 461 10.04 6.21 -13.28
C CYS A 461 10.57 4.95 -13.96
N TYR A 462 9.74 4.38 -14.80
CA TYR A 462 10.14 3.47 -15.86
C TYR A 462 9.34 3.82 -17.10
N TRP A 463 9.89 3.49 -18.26
CA TRP A 463 9.26 3.92 -19.50
C TRP A 463 8.70 2.79 -20.36
N ILE A 464 7.75 3.17 -21.16
CA ILE A 464 7.16 2.41 -22.25
C ILE A 464 7.37 3.25 -23.50
N ARG A 465 8.24 2.83 -24.36
CA ARG A 465 8.54 3.52 -25.61
C ARG A 465 7.78 2.94 -26.78
N MET A 466 7.31 3.84 -27.65
CA MET A 466 6.58 3.47 -28.86
C MET A 466 7.17 4.21 -30.04
N ASP A 467 7.54 3.49 -31.10
CA ASP A 467 8.01 4.03 -32.36
C ASP A 467 7.24 3.43 -33.51
N ALA A 468 6.30 4.18 -34.07
CA ALA A 468 5.51 3.76 -35.21
C ALA A 468 6.27 3.75 -36.54
N GLN A 469 7.50 4.25 -36.59
CA GLN A 469 8.34 4.36 -37.78
C GLN A 469 7.58 4.98 -38.97
N SER A 470 6.65 5.86 -38.66
CA SER A 470 5.75 6.52 -39.64
C SER A 470 5.68 8.00 -39.35
N SER A 471 5.70 8.83 -40.36
CA SER A 471 5.55 10.29 -40.20
C SER A 471 4.14 10.71 -39.76
N ARG A 472 3.14 9.84 -39.92
CA ARG A 472 1.73 10.11 -39.60
C ARG A 472 1.05 8.88 -39.00
N PRO A 473 1.42 8.45 -37.81
CA PRO A 473 0.86 7.24 -37.15
C PRO A 473 -0.66 7.27 -37.04
N TRP A 474 -1.25 8.46 -36.84
CA TRP A 474 -2.70 8.67 -36.70
C TRP A 474 -3.50 8.43 -37.98
N GLN A 475 -2.86 8.21 -39.17
CA GLN A 475 -3.50 7.89 -40.43
C GLN A 475 -3.59 6.39 -40.72
N ARG A 476 -3.18 5.53 -39.75
CA ARG A 476 -3.32 4.08 -39.84
C ARG A 476 -4.80 3.71 -39.99
N PRO A 477 -5.19 2.95 -41.03
CA PRO A 477 -6.58 2.62 -41.27
C PRO A 477 -7.15 1.69 -40.20
N PRO A 478 -8.47 1.81 -39.86
CA PRO A 478 -9.09 1.01 -38.81
C PRO A 478 -9.00 -0.50 -39.01
N GLU A 479 -8.99 -0.98 -40.23
CA GLU A 479 -8.87 -2.37 -40.64
C GLU A 479 -7.52 -3.03 -40.28
N ASP A 480 -6.50 -2.22 -40.03
CA ASP A 480 -5.18 -2.69 -39.59
C ASP A 480 -5.11 -2.98 -38.12
N PHE A 481 -6.18 -2.69 -37.36
CA PHE A 481 -6.22 -2.94 -35.93
C PHE A 481 -7.01 -4.20 -35.62
N ARG A 482 -6.50 -5.04 -34.74
CA ARG A 482 -7.18 -6.23 -34.19
C ARG A 482 -8.51 -5.84 -33.54
N HIS A 483 -8.49 -4.75 -32.79
CA HIS A 483 -9.66 -4.15 -32.16
C HIS A 483 -9.81 -2.69 -32.60
N PRO A 484 -10.55 -2.38 -33.65
CA PRO A 484 -10.69 -1.00 -34.16
C PRO A 484 -11.24 -0.02 -33.10
N ASP A 485 -12.13 -0.46 -32.23
CA ASP A 485 -12.55 0.25 -31.02
C ASP A 485 -12.04 -0.49 -29.78
N LEU A 486 -10.74 -0.31 -29.49
CA LEU A 486 -10.09 -0.96 -28.36
C LEU A 486 -10.73 -0.59 -27.01
N ARG A 487 -11.20 0.66 -26.84
CA ARG A 487 -11.83 1.08 -25.58
C ARG A 487 -13.13 0.33 -25.32
N ALA A 488 -13.99 0.23 -26.34
CA ALA A 488 -15.23 -0.52 -26.24
C ALA A 488 -14.97 -2.02 -25.99
N TRP A 489 -13.98 -2.58 -26.68
CA TRP A 489 -13.58 -3.97 -26.48
C TRP A 489 -13.05 -4.23 -25.08
N VAL A 490 -12.18 -3.38 -24.54
CA VAL A 490 -11.65 -3.49 -23.17
C VAL A 490 -12.78 -3.41 -22.13
N ILE A 491 -13.77 -2.55 -22.35
CA ILE A 491 -14.94 -2.46 -21.46
C ILE A 491 -15.74 -3.77 -21.49
N SER A 492 -15.98 -4.36 -22.67
CA SER A 492 -16.73 -5.61 -22.80
C SER A 492 -15.98 -6.83 -22.23
N GLU A 493 -14.65 -6.82 -22.29
CA GLU A 493 -13.79 -7.90 -21.77
C GLU A 493 -13.23 -7.63 -20.36
N ARG A 494 -13.69 -6.57 -19.71
CA ARG A 494 -13.11 -6.12 -18.44
C ARG A 494 -13.11 -7.20 -17.38
N ASP A 495 -14.17 -7.98 -17.28
CA ASP A 495 -14.29 -9.08 -16.31
C ASP A 495 -13.21 -10.14 -16.54
N ARG A 496 -12.98 -10.52 -17.81
CA ARG A 496 -11.96 -11.49 -18.20
C ARG A 496 -10.54 -10.96 -17.97
N ILE A 497 -10.31 -9.68 -18.29
CA ILE A 497 -9.01 -9.04 -18.08
C ILE A 497 -8.68 -8.97 -16.58
N LEU A 498 -9.64 -8.58 -15.76
CA LEU A 498 -9.47 -8.56 -14.30
C LEU A 498 -9.25 -9.98 -13.75
N SER A 499 -10.03 -10.95 -14.22
CA SER A 499 -9.85 -12.37 -13.86
C SER A 499 -8.44 -12.86 -14.21
N ALA A 500 -7.93 -12.53 -15.40
CA ALA A 500 -6.58 -12.90 -15.83
C ALA A 500 -5.52 -12.31 -14.89
N ILE A 501 -5.57 -11.01 -14.59
CA ILE A 501 -4.59 -10.36 -13.70
C ILE A 501 -4.61 -10.98 -12.30
N LEU A 502 -5.81 -11.21 -11.74
CA LEU A 502 -5.97 -11.80 -10.42
C LEU A 502 -5.58 -13.28 -10.38
N THR A 503 -5.76 -14.00 -11.50
CA THR A 503 -5.28 -15.39 -11.67
C THR A 503 -3.74 -15.45 -11.63
N LEU A 504 -3.05 -14.54 -12.34
CA LEU A 504 -1.60 -14.45 -12.29
C LEU A 504 -1.10 -14.14 -10.88
N ALA A 505 -1.74 -13.19 -10.20
CA ALA A 505 -1.40 -12.84 -8.82
C ALA A 505 -1.60 -14.02 -7.87
N ARG A 506 -2.74 -14.74 -7.97
CA ARG A 506 -3.03 -15.93 -7.15
C ARG A 506 -2.03 -17.04 -7.42
N ALA A 507 -1.67 -17.30 -8.69
CA ALA A 507 -0.69 -18.32 -9.05
C ALA A 507 0.68 -18.03 -8.41
N TRP A 508 1.15 -16.80 -8.50
CA TRP A 508 2.40 -16.36 -7.86
C TRP A 508 2.36 -16.48 -6.33
N ILE A 509 1.23 -16.12 -5.70
CA ILE A 509 1.03 -16.26 -4.25
C ILE A 509 1.12 -17.73 -3.83
N LEU A 510 0.39 -18.62 -4.51
CA LEU A 510 0.39 -20.06 -4.21
C LEU A 510 1.74 -20.72 -4.46
N ALA A 511 2.56 -20.17 -5.35
CA ALA A 511 3.95 -20.60 -5.56
C ALA A 511 4.92 -20.11 -4.45
N GLY A 512 4.42 -19.45 -3.39
CA GLY A 512 5.22 -18.96 -2.28
C GLY A 512 5.85 -17.58 -2.53
N LYS A 513 5.28 -16.77 -3.43
CA LYS A 513 5.73 -15.39 -3.73
C LYS A 513 7.23 -15.32 -4.12
N PRO A 514 7.68 -16.08 -5.14
CA PRO A 514 9.09 -16.09 -5.51
C PRO A 514 9.60 -14.68 -5.84
N ASP A 515 10.77 -14.34 -5.29
CA ASP A 515 11.44 -13.06 -5.58
C ASP A 515 11.96 -13.06 -7.02
N PRO A 516 11.74 -12.00 -7.81
CA PRO A 516 12.27 -11.92 -9.17
C PRO A 516 13.80 -11.83 -9.17
N ARG A 517 14.44 -12.78 -9.84
CA ARG A 517 15.91 -12.92 -9.84
C ARG A 517 16.60 -12.07 -10.88
N THR A 518 15.90 -11.77 -11.96
CA THR A 518 16.44 -11.04 -13.11
C THR A 518 16.34 -9.51 -12.98
N LEU A 519 15.50 -9.03 -12.07
CA LEU A 519 15.22 -7.60 -11.93
C LEU A 519 16.22 -6.90 -11.02
N PRO A 520 16.68 -5.70 -11.41
CA PRO A 520 17.54 -4.89 -10.56
C PRO A 520 16.83 -4.45 -9.27
N PRO A 521 17.57 -4.13 -8.20
CA PRO A 521 16.99 -3.50 -7.03
C PRO A 521 16.41 -2.14 -7.38
N MET A 522 15.19 -1.85 -6.90
CA MET A 522 14.55 -0.54 -7.05
C MET A 522 14.29 0.07 -5.67
N GLY A 523 15.22 0.91 -5.22
CA GLY A 523 15.11 1.60 -3.94
C GLY A 523 13.84 2.45 -3.86
N SER A 524 13.12 2.37 -2.76
CA SER A 524 11.79 2.92 -2.49
C SER A 524 10.62 2.19 -3.15
N TYR A 525 10.86 1.13 -3.93
CA TYR A 525 9.81 0.36 -4.63
C TYR A 525 9.98 -1.15 -4.44
N GLU A 526 10.56 -1.57 -3.33
CA GLU A 526 10.90 -2.97 -3.05
C GLU A 526 9.66 -3.86 -3.07
N ARG A 527 8.55 -3.42 -2.45
CA ARG A 527 7.29 -4.18 -2.44
C ARG A 527 6.64 -4.26 -3.82
N TRP A 528 6.68 -3.16 -4.58
CA TRP A 528 6.20 -3.14 -5.96
C TRP A 528 7.02 -4.08 -6.86
N ARG A 529 8.36 -4.00 -6.77
CA ARG A 529 9.28 -4.87 -7.50
C ARG A 529 9.03 -6.35 -7.17
N LEU A 530 8.88 -6.66 -5.88
CA LEU A 530 8.61 -8.04 -5.44
C LEU A 530 7.29 -8.55 -6.00
N MET A 531 6.20 -7.80 -5.89
CA MET A 531 4.88 -8.27 -6.32
C MET A 531 4.76 -8.23 -7.85
N ILE A 532 4.90 -7.07 -8.48
CA ILE A 532 4.68 -6.95 -9.94
C ILE A 532 5.80 -7.67 -10.70
N GLY A 533 7.06 -7.43 -10.34
CA GLY A 533 8.18 -8.12 -10.95
C GLY A 533 8.14 -9.62 -10.74
N GLY A 534 7.77 -10.07 -9.53
CA GLY A 534 7.59 -11.49 -9.22
C GLY A 534 6.48 -12.14 -10.04
N ILE A 535 5.33 -11.47 -10.20
CA ILE A 535 4.23 -11.95 -11.06
C ILE A 535 4.69 -12.02 -12.51
N MET A 536 5.34 -10.98 -13.05
CA MET A 536 5.83 -10.96 -14.43
C MET A 536 6.81 -12.10 -14.71
N GLU A 537 7.85 -12.24 -13.90
CA GLU A 537 8.86 -13.29 -14.08
C GLU A 537 8.27 -14.70 -13.89
N PHE A 538 7.45 -14.90 -12.85
CA PHE A 538 6.78 -16.18 -12.59
C PHE A 538 5.85 -16.60 -13.72
N SER A 539 5.15 -15.65 -14.32
CA SER A 539 4.23 -15.89 -15.44
C SER A 539 4.92 -16.01 -16.80
N GLY A 540 6.25 -15.89 -16.83
CA GLY A 540 7.04 -16.02 -18.05
C GLY A 540 7.07 -14.78 -18.94
N VAL A 541 6.64 -13.62 -18.44
CA VAL A 541 6.80 -12.34 -19.15
C VAL A 541 8.27 -11.92 -19.06
N ARG A 542 8.94 -11.96 -20.22
CA ARG A 542 10.36 -11.66 -20.31
C ARG A 542 10.61 -10.18 -20.44
N ASP A 543 11.81 -9.77 -20.07
CA ASP A 543 12.35 -8.42 -20.28
C ASP A 543 11.60 -7.27 -19.56
N PHE A 544 10.80 -7.59 -18.55
CA PHE A 544 10.20 -6.56 -17.70
C PHE A 544 11.30 -5.69 -17.06
N LEU A 545 11.20 -4.36 -17.19
CA LEU A 545 12.22 -3.38 -16.83
C LEU A 545 13.57 -3.51 -17.56
N GLY A 546 13.64 -4.27 -18.68
CA GLY A 546 14.88 -4.50 -19.42
C GLY A 546 15.49 -3.23 -20.02
N ASN A 547 14.69 -2.19 -20.27
CA ASN A 547 15.14 -0.89 -20.78
C ASN A 547 15.43 0.17 -19.70
N LEU A 548 15.48 -0.22 -18.42
CA LEU A 548 15.67 0.70 -17.29
C LEU A 548 17.05 1.38 -17.31
N GLU A 549 18.09 0.63 -17.65
CA GLU A 549 19.47 1.16 -17.72
C GLU A 549 19.62 2.15 -18.88
N GLU A 550 18.97 1.89 -20.00
CA GLU A 550 18.90 2.82 -21.13
C GLU A 550 18.24 4.13 -20.70
N MET A 551 17.11 4.06 -20.00
CA MET A 551 16.42 5.24 -19.46
C MET A 551 17.34 6.03 -18.51
N TYR A 552 18.07 5.37 -17.63
CA TYR A 552 19.00 6.04 -16.72
C TYR A 552 20.13 6.71 -17.47
N SER A 553 20.68 6.08 -18.50
CA SER A 553 21.74 6.61 -19.33
C SER A 553 21.29 7.84 -20.14
N GLU A 554 20.08 7.82 -20.70
CA GLU A 554 19.52 8.97 -21.41
C GLU A 554 19.13 10.13 -20.48
N ALA A 555 18.65 9.81 -19.28
CA ALA A 555 18.29 10.83 -18.28
C ALA A 555 19.50 11.55 -17.69
N ASP A 556 20.65 10.91 -17.65
CA ASP A 556 21.85 11.45 -17.02
C ASP A 556 22.78 12.17 -18.00
N THR A 557 22.27 13.20 -18.64
CA THR A 557 23.08 14.04 -19.53
C THR A 557 24.17 14.85 -18.82
N GLU A 558 24.04 15.07 -17.51
CA GLU A 558 25.01 15.84 -16.73
C GLU A 558 26.23 15.02 -16.32
N THR A 559 26.07 13.75 -15.94
CA THR A 559 27.17 12.93 -15.43
C THR A 559 28.29 12.75 -16.44
N PRO A 560 28.05 12.40 -17.71
CA PRO A 560 29.14 12.28 -18.71
C PRO A 560 29.87 13.58 -18.92
N GLN A 561 29.18 14.71 -18.90
CA GLN A 561 29.85 16.04 -19.04
C GLN A 561 30.75 16.34 -17.83
N TRP A 562 30.25 16.05 -16.62
CA TRP A 562 31.07 16.20 -15.41
C TRP A 562 32.22 15.21 -15.34
N GLU A 563 32.04 13.99 -15.81
CA GLU A 563 33.09 12.98 -15.92
C GLU A 563 34.22 13.48 -16.82
N GLY A 564 33.90 13.95 -18.02
CA GLY A 564 34.87 14.51 -18.93
C GLY A 564 35.59 15.74 -18.33
N PHE A 565 34.83 16.62 -17.68
CA PHE A 565 35.39 17.80 -17.03
C PHE A 565 36.34 17.46 -15.86
N LEU A 566 35.94 16.52 -14.99
CA LEU A 566 36.78 16.10 -13.87
C LEU A 566 38.01 15.31 -14.33
N GLU A 567 37.86 14.52 -15.39
CA GLU A 567 38.99 13.82 -16.02
C GLU A 567 39.98 14.80 -16.62
N ALA A 568 39.53 15.77 -17.43
CA ALA A 568 40.39 16.84 -17.98
C ALA A 568 41.04 17.64 -16.84
N TRP A 569 40.28 17.99 -15.82
CA TRP A 569 40.82 18.65 -14.62
C TRP A 569 41.94 17.82 -13.98
N TYR A 570 41.72 16.51 -13.74
CA TYR A 570 42.69 15.63 -13.12
C TYR A 570 43.93 15.48 -13.97
N HIS A 571 43.83 15.45 -15.28
CA HIS A 571 44.97 15.41 -16.18
C HIS A 571 45.83 16.67 -16.10
N ILE A 572 45.22 17.84 -15.90
CA ILE A 572 45.93 19.14 -15.83
C ILE A 572 46.61 19.35 -14.47
N TRP A 573 45.79 19.15 -13.39
CA TRP A 573 46.24 19.53 -12.04
C TRP A 573 46.56 18.36 -11.12
N ARG A 574 46.25 17.15 -11.52
CA ARG A 574 46.35 15.96 -10.66
C ARG A 574 45.60 16.19 -9.33
N ASP A 575 46.25 15.85 -8.23
CA ASP A 575 45.78 16.02 -6.86
C ASP A 575 46.14 17.37 -6.22
N ASN A 576 46.52 18.37 -7.04
CA ASN A 576 46.80 19.70 -6.54
C ASN A 576 45.52 20.50 -6.26
N PRO A 577 45.46 21.24 -5.12
CA PRO A 577 44.34 22.10 -4.82
C PRO A 577 44.21 23.29 -5.77
N VAL A 578 43.06 23.46 -6.42
CA VAL A 578 42.79 24.48 -7.46
C VAL A 578 41.68 25.42 -6.99
N LYS A 579 41.81 26.72 -7.23
CA LYS A 579 40.74 27.71 -7.03
C LYS A 579 39.88 27.81 -8.29
N VAL A 580 38.61 28.17 -8.13
CA VAL A 580 37.71 28.40 -9.28
C VAL A 580 38.25 29.50 -10.22
N GLY A 581 38.95 30.50 -9.65
CA GLY A 581 39.64 31.54 -10.44
C GLY A 581 40.77 31.00 -11.31
N ASP A 582 41.48 29.96 -10.86
CA ASP A 582 42.56 29.34 -11.66
C ASP A 582 41.96 28.50 -12.80
N ILE A 583 40.81 27.85 -12.55
CA ILE A 583 40.05 27.16 -13.59
C ILE A 583 39.59 28.15 -14.67
N ASN A 584 39.04 29.29 -14.26
CA ASN A 584 38.60 30.32 -15.20
C ASN A 584 39.76 30.85 -16.04
N ARG A 585 40.90 31.09 -15.40
CA ARG A 585 42.12 31.56 -16.11
C ARG A 585 42.61 30.50 -17.12
N ARG A 586 42.56 29.23 -16.76
CA ARG A 586 42.93 28.15 -17.71
C ARG A 586 41.98 28.12 -18.90
N LEU A 587 40.65 28.19 -18.67
CA LEU A 587 39.68 28.25 -19.76
C LEU A 587 39.87 29.47 -20.68
N GLU A 588 40.21 30.63 -20.12
CA GLU A 588 40.54 31.85 -20.89
C GLU A 588 41.80 31.67 -21.75
N LEU A 589 42.86 31.00 -21.25
CA LEU A 589 44.04 30.68 -22.01
C LEU A 589 43.74 29.74 -23.20
N GLU A 590 42.83 28.82 -23.03
CA GLU A 590 42.43 27.88 -24.08
C GLU A 590 41.60 28.53 -25.21
N THR A 591 41.14 29.76 -25.04
CA THR A 591 40.50 30.54 -26.13
C THR A 591 41.51 31.16 -27.07
N ASP A 592 42.82 31.16 -26.72
CA ASP A 592 43.89 31.65 -27.58
C ASP A 592 44.22 30.57 -28.63
N PRO A 593 44.18 30.89 -29.93
CA PRO A 593 44.52 29.94 -30.99
C PRO A 593 45.93 29.38 -30.92
N ASP A 594 46.86 30.15 -30.31
CA ASP A 594 48.28 29.77 -30.17
C ASP A 594 48.52 28.89 -28.94
N PHE A 595 47.50 28.64 -28.10
CA PHE A 595 47.61 27.78 -26.94
C PHE A 595 47.53 26.29 -27.35
N ILE A 596 48.69 25.62 -27.26
CA ILE A 596 48.85 24.21 -27.64
C ILE A 596 49.01 23.39 -26.36
N ASP A 597 47.95 22.68 -25.96
CA ASP A 597 48.02 21.65 -24.94
C ASP A 597 47.21 20.41 -25.41
N LYS A 598 47.64 19.22 -24.95
CA LYS A 598 46.97 17.96 -25.30
C LYS A 598 45.61 17.79 -24.59
N VAL A 599 45.44 18.47 -23.47
CA VAL A 599 44.21 18.39 -22.65
C VAL A 599 43.53 19.74 -22.68
N LYS A 600 42.36 19.80 -23.28
CA LYS A 600 41.54 21.01 -23.35
C LYS A 600 40.38 20.93 -22.35
N LEU A 601 40.46 21.74 -21.33
CA LEU A 601 39.43 21.85 -20.30
C LEU A 601 38.16 22.52 -20.83
N LEU A 602 38.33 23.43 -21.80
CA LEU A 602 37.21 24.18 -22.43
C LEU A 602 36.27 23.25 -23.21
N GLU A 603 36.83 22.28 -23.94
CA GLU A 603 36.06 21.29 -24.69
C GLU A 603 35.31 20.34 -23.76
N ALA A 604 35.83 20.14 -22.54
CA ALA A 604 35.19 19.32 -21.51
C ALA A 604 34.26 20.11 -20.56
N LEU A 605 34.10 21.41 -20.77
CA LEU A 605 33.29 22.26 -19.90
C LEU A 605 31.79 21.88 -20.06
N PRO A 606 31.08 21.51 -18.97
CA PRO A 606 29.67 21.17 -19.09
C PRO A 606 28.84 22.30 -19.68
N ASP A 607 27.88 21.97 -20.56
CA ASP A 607 27.05 22.90 -21.34
C ASP A 607 26.38 23.98 -20.49
N ALA A 608 25.93 23.62 -19.27
CA ALA A 608 25.33 24.55 -18.32
C ALA A 608 26.20 25.80 -17.99
N PHE A 609 27.49 25.75 -18.30
CA PHE A 609 28.43 26.87 -18.04
C PHE A 609 28.87 27.62 -19.29
N SER A 610 28.59 27.08 -20.47
CA SER A 610 29.05 27.65 -21.75
C SER A 610 28.54 29.07 -21.96
N GLU A 611 27.26 29.36 -21.68
CA GLU A 611 26.68 30.72 -21.79
C GLU A 611 27.23 31.69 -20.73
N SER A 612 27.64 31.19 -19.56
CA SER A 612 28.17 32.03 -18.46
C SER A 612 29.65 32.27 -18.57
N PHE A 613 30.34 31.47 -19.34
CA PHE A 613 31.76 31.60 -19.63
C PHE A 613 32.08 32.93 -20.30
N GLY A 614 32.48 33.73 -20.53
CA GLY A 614 32.65 35.09 -21.06
C GLY A 614 32.18 36.20 -20.10
N LYS A 615 31.33 35.92 -19.11
CA LYS A 615 30.87 36.84 -18.08
C LYS A 615 31.64 36.61 -16.76
N LYS A 616 32.93 37.03 -16.70
CA LYS A 616 33.94 36.68 -15.67
C LYS A 616 33.42 36.54 -14.23
N ARG A 617 32.71 37.53 -13.67
CA ARG A 617 32.25 37.49 -12.27
C ARG A 617 31.08 36.53 -12.06
N SER A 618 30.23 36.34 -13.06
CA SER A 618 29.10 35.43 -13.01
C SER A 618 29.56 33.97 -13.07
N PHE A 619 30.48 33.63 -13.99
CA PHE A 619 30.98 32.29 -14.20
C PHE A 619 31.65 31.70 -12.95
N VAL A 620 32.63 32.41 -12.36
CA VAL A 620 33.33 31.94 -11.15
C VAL A 620 32.39 31.64 -10.00
N ARG A 621 31.34 32.47 -9.84
CA ARG A 621 30.31 32.24 -8.80
C ARG A 621 29.43 31.03 -9.11
N ILE A 622 28.99 30.89 -10.37
CA ILE A 622 28.13 29.80 -10.81
C ILE A 622 28.87 28.47 -10.71
N LEU A 623 30.09 28.40 -11.25
CA LEU A 623 30.94 27.20 -11.18
C LEU A 623 31.27 26.85 -9.72
N GLY A 624 31.62 27.83 -8.88
CA GLY A 624 31.88 27.61 -7.46
C GLY A 624 30.71 27.04 -6.70
N LYS A 625 29.47 27.49 -7.01
CA LYS A 625 28.21 26.92 -6.45
C LYS A 625 28.02 25.49 -6.94
N ALA A 626 28.23 25.23 -8.23
CA ALA A 626 28.06 23.89 -8.82
C ALA A 626 29.06 22.86 -8.25
N LEU A 627 30.31 23.26 -8.03
CA LEU A 627 31.31 22.42 -7.35
C LEU A 627 30.91 22.14 -5.90
N SER A 628 30.34 23.14 -5.20
CA SER A 628 29.89 22.97 -3.82
C SER A 628 28.73 21.97 -3.70
N THR A 629 27.81 21.99 -4.65
CA THR A 629 26.65 21.06 -4.70
C THR A 629 27.10 19.62 -4.99
N ARG A 630 28.19 19.43 -5.73
CA ARG A 630 28.71 18.13 -6.15
C ARG A 630 29.86 17.59 -5.27
N LYS A 631 30.15 18.28 -4.18
CA LYS A 631 31.16 17.86 -3.21
C LYS A 631 30.87 16.44 -2.67
N GLY A 632 31.87 15.56 -2.76
CA GLY A 632 31.83 14.20 -2.25
C GLY A 632 31.16 13.21 -3.18
N ARG A 633 30.57 13.64 -4.31
CA ARG A 633 30.03 12.73 -5.32
C ARG A 633 31.16 11.94 -5.98
N VAL A 634 30.98 10.64 -6.09
CA VAL A 634 31.85 9.73 -6.84
C VAL A 634 31.19 9.47 -8.18
N TYR A 635 31.91 9.65 -9.26
CA TYR A 635 31.43 9.45 -10.62
C TYR A 635 31.76 8.04 -11.12
N PRO A 636 31.02 7.49 -12.11
CA PRO A 636 31.27 6.14 -12.64
C PRO A 636 32.69 5.88 -13.10
N ASN A 637 33.37 6.87 -13.70
CA ASN A 637 34.76 6.79 -14.10
C ASN A 637 35.78 6.82 -12.93
N GLY A 638 35.26 6.81 -11.67
CA GLY A 638 36.04 6.74 -10.46
C GLY A 638 36.57 8.09 -9.94
N TYR A 639 36.32 9.18 -10.65
CA TYR A 639 36.71 10.52 -10.16
C TYR A 639 35.74 11.02 -9.09
N SER A 640 36.26 11.79 -8.14
CA SER A 640 35.46 12.46 -7.12
C SER A 640 36.01 13.84 -6.79
N LEU A 641 35.09 14.78 -6.51
CA LEU A 641 35.40 16.16 -6.18
C LEU A 641 35.38 16.36 -4.67
N LYS A 642 36.46 16.90 -4.10
CA LYS A 642 36.60 17.21 -2.67
C LYS A 642 36.98 18.66 -2.45
N ARG A 643 36.55 19.22 -1.32
CA ARG A 643 37.04 20.52 -0.87
C ARG A 643 38.40 20.32 -0.17
N ALA A 644 39.46 20.95 -0.67
CA ALA A 644 40.82 20.81 -0.15
C ALA A 644 41.13 21.80 0.99
N GLY A 645 40.40 22.94 1.06
CA GLY A 645 40.63 23.94 2.11
C GLY A 645 40.29 25.36 1.64
N ILE A 646 40.86 26.35 2.33
CA ILE A 646 40.78 27.77 1.97
C ILE A 646 42.19 28.28 1.78
N ARG A 647 42.50 28.92 0.63
CA ARG A 647 43.80 29.53 0.33
C ARG A 647 43.56 30.95 -0.18
N HIS A 648 44.13 31.95 0.49
CA HIS A 648 43.95 33.38 0.20
C HIS A 648 42.44 33.75 0.06
N GLN A 649 41.66 33.45 1.09
CA GLN A 649 40.20 33.69 1.20
C GLN A 649 39.33 33.02 0.11
N ALA A 650 39.89 32.13 -0.69
CA ALA A 650 39.16 31.38 -1.69
C ALA A 650 39.16 29.89 -1.38
N VAL A 651 38.01 29.23 -1.62
CA VAL A 651 37.86 27.77 -1.50
C VAL A 651 38.70 27.10 -2.58
N THR A 652 39.46 26.08 -2.19
CA THR A 652 40.21 25.22 -3.11
C THR A 652 39.55 23.86 -3.22
N TRP A 653 39.61 23.30 -4.40
CA TRP A 653 39.02 22.04 -4.79
C TRP A 653 40.07 21.08 -5.30
N ILE A 654 39.83 19.78 -5.12
CA ILE A 654 40.69 18.71 -5.58
C ILE A 654 39.87 17.62 -6.21
N VAL A 655 40.33 17.07 -7.32
CA VAL A 655 39.77 15.87 -7.95
C VAL A 655 40.66 14.69 -7.57
N THR A 656 40.04 13.60 -7.10
CA THR A 656 40.75 12.36 -6.73
C THR A 656 40.15 11.19 -7.51
N LYS A 657 40.99 10.20 -7.90
CA LYS A 657 40.56 8.98 -8.61
C LYS A 657 40.56 7.78 -7.66
N LYS A 658 39.45 7.00 -7.66
CA LYS A 658 39.36 5.79 -6.85
C LYS A 658 40.26 4.70 -7.46
N GLY A 659 41.21 4.19 -6.69
CA GLY A 659 42.19 3.16 -7.14
C GLY A 659 43.62 3.61 -7.22
N GLU A 660 43.90 4.90 -7.27
CA GLU A 660 45.27 5.45 -7.07
C GLU A 660 45.41 5.91 -5.61
N PHE A 661 45.45 4.97 -4.66
CA PHE A 661 45.93 5.26 -3.31
C PHE A 661 47.45 5.39 -3.32
N GLY A 662 47.92 6.52 -3.82
CA GLY A 662 49.23 7.06 -3.41
C GLY A 662 49.10 7.52 -1.96
N SER A 663 49.99 7.04 -1.12
CA SER A 663 50.13 7.36 0.30
C SER A 663 49.75 8.82 0.62
N TYR A 664 48.76 8.99 1.46
CA TYR A 664 48.51 10.30 2.08
C TYR A 664 49.74 10.69 2.86
N ARG A 665 50.60 11.59 2.30
CA ARG A 665 51.45 12.46 3.10
C ARG A 665 50.52 13.43 3.80
N GLU A 666 50.31 13.25 5.11
CA GLU A 666 49.76 14.28 5.97
C GLU A 666 50.65 15.53 5.81
N PHE A 667 50.16 16.56 5.12
CA PHE A 667 50.73 17.87 5.15
C PHE A 667 50.50 18.45 6.54
N ARG A 668 51.51 18.29 7.45
CA ARG A 668 51.58 19.04 8.69
C ARG A 668 51.82 20.50 8.33
N TRP A 669 50.87 21.34 8.69
CA TRP A 669 51.07 22.77 8.70
C TRP A 669 52.17 23.07 9.72
N ALA A 670 53.26 23.65 9.27
CA ALA A 670 54.21 24.31 10.15
C ALA A 670 53.58 25.65 10.56
N ASP A 671 53.23 25.74 11.83
CA ASP A 671 52.83 26.99 12.45
C ASP A 671 54.08 27.85 12.66
N PRO A 672 54.09 29.12 12.24
CA PRO A 672 55.28 29.97 12.39
C PRO A 672 55.49 30.52 13.79
N GLU A 673 54.66 30.19 14.80
CA GLU A 673 54.91 30.65 16.18
C GLU A 673 54.75 29.53 17.18
N GLY A 674 55.85 29.31 17.95
CA GLY A 674 56.02 28.18 18.84
C GLY A 674 55.08 28.13 20.06
N GLY A 675 54.71 26.92 20.45
CA GLY A 675 54.11 26.70 21.75
C GLY A 675 53.53 25.32 21.98
N LYS A 676 54.33 24.48 22.67
CA LYS A 676 53.96 23.30 23.50
C LYS A 676 53.50 22.00 22.85
N LYS A 677 54.37 21.03 22.94
CA LYS A 677 54.18 19.58 22.72
C LYS A 677 53.11 19.02 23.62
N LEU A 678 52.19 18.23 23.01
CA LEU A 678 51.48 17.15 23.66
C LEU A 678 51.79 15.85 22.91
N LEU A 679 52.19 14.82 23.68
CA LEU A 679 52.62 13.50 23.23
C LEU A 679 51.49 12.68 22.59
N PRO A 680 51.76 11.80 21.61
CA PRO A 680 50.76 10.94 21.01
C PRO A 680 50.49 9.73 21.88
N GLN A 681 49.18 9.39 22.04
CA GLN A 681 48.78 8.09 22.54
C GLN A 681 48.78 7.07 21.38
N GLU A 682 49.55 6.01 21.56
CA GLU A 682 49.58 4.83 20.70
C GLU A 682 48.24 4.14 20.65
N ARG A 683 47.75 3.89 19.45
CA ARG A 683 46.68 2.91 19.21
C ARG A 683 47.25 1.65 18.61
N LEU A 684 47.18 0.56 19.34
CA LEU A 684 47.46 -0.82 18.95
C LEU A 684 46.49 -1.32 17.86
N PRO A 685 46.87 -2.28 17.01
CA PRO A 685 46.04 -2.76 15.92
C PRO A 685 44.98 -3.75 16.40
N ILE A 686 43.77 -3.64 15.90
CA ILE A 686 42.68 -4.54 16.16
C ILE A 686 42.68 -5.66 15.12
N THR A 687 42.95 -6.89 15.58
CA THR A 687 42.72 -8.14 14.87
C THR A 687 41.25 -8.56 15.00
N PRO A 688 40.63 -9.17 14.00
CA PRO A 688 39.23 -9.63 14.12
C PRO A 688 39.15 -10.99 14.85
N GLN A 689 38.33 -11.07 15.90
CA GLN A 689 37.93 -12.34 16.50
C GLN A 689 36.41 -12.48 16.57
N ASN A 690 36.04 -13.67 16.18
CA ASN A 690 34.78 -14.41 16.17
C ASN A 690 33.68 -14.05 17.18
N SER A 691 32.48 -14.20 16.63
CA SER A 691 31.17 -14.40 17.28
C SER A 691 31.18 -15.30 18.52
N GLN A 692 30.61 -14.82 19.63
CA GLN A 692 29.86 -15.61 20.60
C GLN A 692 28.93 -14.70 21.40
N THR A 693 27.67 -15.10 21.48
CA THR A 693 26.57 -14.54 22.25
C THR A 693 26.81 -14.64 23.76
N PRO A 694 26.39 -13.72 24.59
CA PRO A 694 26.14 -14.01 25.99
C PRO A 694 24.67 -13.87 26.37
N THR A 695 24.27 -14.88 27.12
CA THR A 695 23.07 -15.12 27.90
C THR A 695 22.79 -14.00 28.92
N LEU A 696 21.51 -13.70 29.09
CA LEU A 696 20.96 -12.85 30.15
C LEU A 696 20.99 -13.60 31.50
N GLU A 697 21.58 -12.98 32.51
CA GLU A 697 21.29 -13.26 33.92
C GLU A 697 20.62 -12.05 34.59
N LYS A 698 19.61 -12.37 35.40
CA LYS A 698 18.81 -11.49 36.22
C LYS A 698 19.61 -10.96 37.40
N GLY A 699 19.31 -9.77 37.83
CA GLY A 699 19.70 -9.23 39.13
C GLY A 699 18.79 -8.08 39.52
N ASP A 700 18.08 -8.30 40.61
CA ASP A 700 17.08 -7.45 41.26
C ASP A 700 17.65 -6.16 41.87
N GLN A 701 16.70 -5.29 42.15
CA GLN A 701 16.51 -4.40 43.32
C GLN A 701 16.89 -2.91 43.21
N ASP A 702 15.82 -2.18 43.35
CA ASP A 702 15.46 -1.15 44.37
C ASP A 702 15.97 0.31 44.20
N ASP A 703 14.95 1.10 44.28
CA ASP A 703 14.72 2.33 45.06
C ASP A 703 14.90 3.74 44.48
N GLU A 704 13.76 4.45 44.59
CA GLU A 704 13.53 5.86 44.98
C GLU A 704 14.11 7.01 44.12
N SER A 705 13.28 7.69 43.46
CA SER A 705 12.57 8.96 43.78
C SER A 705 11.89 9.57 42.54
#